data_1960ec36c737e767b1859b0a3a5ff5bd
#
_entry.id   1960ec36c737e767b1859b0a3a5ff5bd
#
_cell.length_a   1.000
_cell.length_b   1.000
_cell.length_c   1.000
_cell.angle_alpha   90.00
_cell.angle_beta   90.00
_cell.angle_gamma   90.00
#
_symmetry.space_group_name_H-M   'P 1'
#
loop_
_entity.id
_entity.type
_entity.pdbx_description
1 polymer ?
#
loop_
_entity_poly.entity_id
_entity_poly.type
_entity_poly.pdbx_seq_one_letter_code
_entity_poly.pdbx_strand_id
1 'polypeptide(L)'
;MQDSNNNGFLGIVEAMSFMEKSAVAIIGPQSSVIAHVVSYLAKGLQVPLLSFAATDPSLSSLEYPFFVRTTQNDVFQMAAIADIVVYFGWRKVTAIYNDDDFGRNGIAALEDKLAGKQCTISYKAPMNPEPSGEDIRQILYQVALQESRIIVLHTYTSYGLKVLEVARSLHMLDSGYVWIATDWLTDILDTDSPLSSSSLSDVQGLLTLRFHTPESKLKKQFMTRWRNLIRRENTDGLFGLNTYGLYAYDTVWILAHALNEYFSQGGSISFSNTSMIRQFKDSNLHLDAMRVFDGGELLLSNVRRVKLTGLTGNIQYDSDRNLINPSYDIVNVVGTGHINIGYWINSSCLSVQPPEALFSTPLNQTGFRQQLYSVIWPGQTAEKPRGWVYPINGKRLKIGVPNRVDYNEIISYSEKTNSFTGYCIDIFTSAVNLLPYALPYKLLPFGNGTDNPNINELIDKLSAGVFDAVIGDISITTDRTRKADFTQPYRESGLVVVARVQTKDSNAWAFLRPFTPMMWCTTFVFFIVVGCVVWILEHRINDEFRGPPRQQVITMLWFSLSTWFFAHRESTMSTLGRFVLIIWLFVVLIINSSYTASLTSILTVQQLSSPIKGIQSLVLSNDPIGYREGSFVYDYLHKELGVAASRLVALKSENESAESLRKGPKNGGVAAIVDKKAYVELFLSTRCDFSIVGQEFTKNGWGFAFPRDSQLAADMSTAILTLSENGDLQRISDKWLQKSACSSQDTQLAVDKLQLKSFWGLYLIIGIACLLALILYFGLMVKQFMHHYPTEGEEPNGLATQSSRLQTFLAFVDEKEEEIKRRFKKRQIEGCSTRSSTTTTDPSNRSLPNFPLNSSMIDHMEFPPA
;
A
#
# COMPACT_ATOMS: atom_id res chain seq x y z
N MET A 1 42.54 43.06 -30.13
CA MET A 1 41.32 42.72 -29.46
C MET A 1 40.26 43.68 -29.93
N GLN A 2 39.07 43.17 -30.24
CA GLN A 2 37.92 43.98 -30.64
C GLN A 2 36.74 43.57 -29.75
N ASP A 3 35.87 44.49 -29.42
CA ASP A 3 34.72 44.24 -28.56
C ASP A 3 33.45 44.29 -29.38
N SER A 4 32.68 43.21 -29.37
CA SER A 4 31.41 43.11 -30.05
C SER A 4 30.23 43.68 -29.24
N ASN A 5 30.47 44.17 -28.00
CA ASN A 5 29.44 44.66 -27.09
C ASN A 5 28.22 43.75 -26.98
N ASN A 6 28.42 42.45 -27.10
CA ASN A 6 27.38 41.43 -27.20
C ASN A 6 26.34 41.63 -28.32
N ASN A 7 26.69 42.39 -29.33
CA ASN A 7 25.86 42.68 -30.51
C ASN A 7 26.29 41.79 -31.68
N GLY A 8 25.37 40.97 -32.22
CA GLY A 8 25.70 40.04 -33.32
C GLY A 8 26.15 40.72 -34.59
N PHE A 9 25.57 41.87 -34.96
CA PHE A 9 25.98 42.64 -36.13
C PHE A 9 27.40 43.22 -35.96
N LEU A 10 27.67 43.81 -34.80
CA LEU A 10 28.99 44.33 -34.49
C LEU A 10 30.04 43.20 -34.47
N GLY A 11 29.66 42.01 -33.93
CA GLY A 11 30.50 40.80 -33.94
C GLY A 11 30.94 40.38 -35.35
N ILE A 12 30.00 40.46 -36.34
CA ILE A 12 30.35 40.22 -37.76
C ILE A 12 31.35 41.26 -38.28
N VAL A 13 31.05 42.54 -38.05
CA VAL A 13 31.89 43.63 -38.52
C VAL A 13 33.32 43.49 -37.97
N GLU A 14 33.45 43.20 -36.69
CA GLU A 14 34.75 42.98 -36.07
C GLU A 14 35.46 41.72 -36.59
N ALA A 15 34.73 40.62 -36.81
CA ALA A 15 35.28 39.42 -37.43
C ALA A 15 35.78 39.71 -38.89
N MET A 16 35.01 40.48 -39.66
CA MET A 16 35.46 40.94 -41.01
C MET A 16 36.72 41.76 -40.94
N SER A 17 36.85 42.68 -39.98
CA SER A 17 38.02 43.46 -39.75
C SER A 17 39.26 42.58 -39.45
N PHE A 18 39.10 41.45 -38.75
CA PHE A 18 40.24 40.52 -38.58
C PHE A 18 40.61 39.82 -39.89
N MET A 19 39.63 39.48 -40.69
CA MET A 19 39.85 38.79 -41.98
C MET A 19 40.55 39.73 -43.00
N GLU A 20 40.20 41.01 -43.00
CA GLU A 20 40.94 42.03 -43.82
C GLU A 20 42.40 42.08 -43.44
N LYS A 21 42.74 41.89 -42.15
CA LYS A 21 44.11 41.83 -41.63
C LYS A 21 44.80 40.48 -41.84
N SER A 22 44.20 39.57 -42.62
CA SER A 22 44.71 38.23 -42.89
C SER A 22 44.98 37.40 -41.63
N ALA A 23 44.04 37.38 -40.72
CA ALA A 23 44.07 36.52 -39.53
C ALA A 23 44.00 35.03 -39.91
N VAL A 24 44.85 34.20 -39.32
CA VAL A 24 44.97 32.76 -39.56
C VAL A 24 44.05 31.97 -38.63
N ALA A 25 43.59 32.56 -37.52
CA ALA A 25 42.69 32.02 -36.57
C ALA A 25 42.02 33.15 -35.78
N ILE A 26 40.81 32.92 -35.26
CA ILE A 26 40.10 33.81 -34.36
C ILE A 26 39.92 33.12 -33.01
N ILE A 27 40.27 33.79 -31.92
CA ILE A 27 39.97 33.37 -30.56
C ILE A 27 38.76 34.16 -30.06
N GLY A 28 37.72 33.51 -29.71
CA GLY A 28 36.40 34.04 -29.39
C GLY A 28 35.34 33.57 -30.38
N PRO A 29 34.13 34.15 -30.39
CA PRO A 29 33.59 35.09 -29.41
C PRO A 29 33.22 34.40 -28.08
N GLN A 30 32.90 35.18 -27.06
CA GLN A 30 32.39 34.66 -25.81
C GLN A 30 30.91 34.21 -25.96
N SER A 31 30.10 35.01 -26.66
CA SER A 31 28.67 34.73 -26.87
C SER A 31 28.43 33.62 -27.91
N SER A 32 27.61 32.63 -27.53
CA SER A 32 27.20 31.56 -28.46
C SER A 32 26.45 32.11 -29.68
N VAL A 33 25.58 33.11 -29.49
CA VAL A 33 24.82 33.75 -30.58
C VAL A 33 25.79 34.39 -31.62
N ILE A 34 26.81 35.07 -31.15
CA ILE A 34 27.83 35.65 -32.05
C ILE A 34 28.67 34.54 -32.70
N ALA A 35 28.95 33.46 -31.99
CA ALA A 35 29.69 32.33 -32.53
C ALA A 35 28.96 31.66 -33.69
N HIS A 36 27.64 31.55 -33.65
CA HIS A 36 26.85 31.04 -34.79
C HIS A 36 27.09 31.87 -36.05
N VAL A 37 26.97 33.18 -35.92
CA VAL A 37 27.09 34.09 -37.06
C VAL A 37 28.52 34.15 -37.60
N VAL A 38 29.50 34.29 -36.71
CA VAL A 38 30.93 34.35 -37.09
C VAL A 38 31.42 33.02 -37.67
N SER A 39 30.82 31.88 -37.26
CA SER A 39 31.18 30.57 -37.79
C SER A 39 30.86 30.39 -39.26
N TYR A 40 29.84 31.06 -39.83
CA TYR A 40 29.59 31.07 -41.26
C TYR A 40 30.73 31.81 -42.02
N LEU A 41 31.22 32.94 -41.48
CA LEU A 41 32.33 33.65 -42.04
C LEU A 41 33.61 32.83 -41.96
N ALA A 42 33.89 32.23 -40.80
CA ALA A 42 35.00 31.34 -40.54
C ALA A 42 35.03 30.15 -41.53
N LYS A 43 33.87 29.52 -41.78
CA LYS A 43 33.71 28.45 -42.78
C LYS A 43 33.99 28.93 -44.19
N GLY A 44 33.46 30.10 -44.60
CA GLY A 44 33.64 30.66 -45.94
C GLY A 44 35.09 31.03 -46.25
N LEU A 45 35.84 31.48 -45.25
CA LEU A 45 37.25 31.91 -45.39
C LEU A 45 38.25 30.86 -44.87
N GLN A 46 37.76 29.71 -44.44
CA GLN A 46 38.57 28.59 -43.93
C GLN A 46 39.49 28.97 -42.76
N VAL A 47 39.01 29.84 -41.89
CA VAL A 47 39.79 30.31 -40.73
C VAL A 47 39.26 29.63 -39.47
N PRO A 48 40.09 28.88 -38.74
CA PRO A 48 39.67 28.28 -37.47
C PRO A 48 39.20 29.31 -36.46
N LEU A 49 37.96 29.08 -35.92
CA LEU A 49 37.32 29.89 -34.88
C LEU A 49 37.36 29.09 -33.57
N LEU A 50 38.11 29.55 -32.58
CA LEU A 50 38.28 28.88 -31.30
C LEU A 50 37.53 29.66 -30.22
N SER A 51 36.45 29.12 -29.68
CA SER A 51 35.70 29.77 -28.59
C SER A 51 35.94 29.11 -27.24
N PHE A 52 36.32 29.94 -26.27
CA PHE A 52 36.57 29.55 -24.88
C PHE A 52 35.33 29.66 -23.99
N ALA A 53 34.18 30.12 -24.53
CA ALA A 53 32.98 30.37 -23.72
C ALA A 53 31.66 30.10 -24.45
N ALA A 54 31.64 29.84 -25.78
CA ALA A 54 30.42 29.48 -26.49
C ALA A 54 30.06 28.02 -26.23
N THR A 55 29.06 27.79 -25.38
CA THR A 55 28.66 26.48 -24.86
C THR A 55 27.47 25.83 -25.58
N ASP A 56 26.78 26.58 -26.46
CA ASP A 56 25.56 26.14 -27.15
C ASP A 56 25.75 24.78 -27.84
N PRO A 57 24.84 23.79 -27.57
CA PRO A 57 24.90 22.46 -28.16
C PRO A 57 24.89 22.41 -29.67
N SER A 58 24.21 23.35 -30.33
CA SER A 58 24.03 23.35 -31.79
C SER A 58 25.27 23.79 -32.55
N LEU A 59 26.25 24.37 -31.88
CA LEU A 59 27.58 24.68 -32.46
C LEU A 59 28.32 23.36 -32.70
N SER A 60 27.82 22.53 -33.58
CA SER A 60 28.34 21.21 -33.88
C SER A 60 29.39 21.24 -35.01
N SER A 61 30.21 20.18 -35.06
CA SER A 61 31.22 20.01 -36.09
C SER A 61 30.66 19.78 -37.50
N LEU A 62 29.40 19.34 -37.61
CA LEU A 62 28.72 19.07 -38.90
C LEU A 62 28.28 20.38 -39.52
N GLU A 63 27.71 21.30 -38.75
CA GLU A 63 27.15 22.54 -39.27
C GLU A 63 28.25 23.62 -39.41
N TYR A 64 29.13 23.66 -38.40
CA TYR A 64 30.19 24.65 -38.31
C TYR A 64 31.58 23.99 -38.33
N PRO A 65 32.06 23.56 -39.53
CA PRO A 65 33.30 22.75 -39.64
C PRO A 65 34.57 23.47 -39.23
N PHE A 66 34.63 24.81 -39.21
CA PHE A 66 35.77 25.59 -38.75
C PHE A 66 35.65 26.11 -37.31
N PHE A 67 34.54 25.78 -36.61
CA PHE A 67 34.38 26.09 -35.20
C PHE A 67 34.96 24.99 -34.30
N VAL A 68 35.71 25.41 -33.29
CA VAL A 68 36.23 24.54 -32.22
C VAL A 68 35.90 25.14 -30.86
N ARG A 69 35.12 24.37 -30.06
CA ARG A 69 34.84 24.73 -28.68
C ARG A 69 36.00 24.31 -27.79
N THR A 70 36.63 25.27 -27.07
CA THR A 70 37.70 24.96 -26.11
C THR A 70 37.21 24.95 -24.67
N THR A 71 35.90 25.10 -24.46
CA THR A 71 35.16 24.94 -23.18
C THR A 71 34.24 23.71 -23.22
N GLN A 72 33.44 23.49 -22.19
CA GLN A 72 32.50 22.40 -22.14
C GLN A 72 31.22 22.69 -22.96
N ASN A 73 30.56 21.65 -23.41
CA ASN A 73 29.26 21.73 -24.11
C ASN A 73 28.11 21.68 -23.10
N ASP A 74 27.12 22.55 -23.28
CA ASP A 74 25.92 22.59 -22.41
C ASP A 74 25.13 21.29 -22.35
N VAL A 75 25.24 20.41 -23.34
CA VAL A 75 24.66 19.05 -23.24
C VAL A 75 25.07 18.34 -21.95
N PHE A 76 26.31 18.53 -21.51
CA PHE A 76 26.83 17.90 -20.30
C PHE A 76 26.34 18.63 -19.03
N GLN A 77 26.22 19.94 -19.09
CA GLN A 77 25.66 20.73 -18.01
C GLN A 77 24.18 20.36 -17.78
N MET A 78 23.42 20.24 -18.85
CA MET A 78 22.00 19.82 -18.80
C MET A 78 21.84 18.36 -18.34
N ALA A 79 22.78 17.48 -18.66
CA ALA A 79 22.85 16.14 -18.13
C ALA A 79 23.09 16.13 -16.61
N ALA A 80 24.00 16.99 -16.13
CA ALA A 80 24.23 17.16 -14.69
C ALA A 80 22.99 17.66 -13.95
N ILE A 81 22.28 18.65 -14.51
CA ILE A 81 21.01 19.14 -13.94
C ILE A 81 19.97 18.04 -13.90
N ALA A 82 19.83 17.25 -14.96
CA ALA A 82 18.88 16.14 -15.00
C ALA A 82 19.21 15.08 -13.92
N ASP A 83 20.50 14.79 -13.69
CA ASP A 83 20.91 13.88 -12.62
C ASP A 83 20.61 14.43 -11.22
N ILE A 84 20.82 15.73 -10.99
CA ILE A 84 20.45 16.39 -9.73
C ILE A 84 18.95 16.30 -9.48
N VAL A 85 18.12 16.56 -10.49
CA VAL A 85 16.65 16.46 -10.41
C VAL A 85 16.22 15.05 -10.01
N VAL A 86 16.78 14.03 -10.64
CA VAL A 86 16.50 12.62 -10.32
C VAL A 86 17.00 12.23 -8.93
N TYR A 87 18.20 12.66 -8.56
CA TYR A 87 18.78 12.37 -7.25
C TYR A 87 17.90 12.84 -6.10
N PHE A 88 17.31 14.01 -6.23
CA PHE A 88 16.37 14.54 -5.25
C PHE A 88 14.93 14.00 -5.43
N GLY A 89 14.68 13.14 -6.39
CA GLY A 89 13.38 12.51 -6.62
C GLY A 89 12.31 13.44 -7.18
N TRP A 90 12.71 14.55 -7.80
CA TRP A 90 11.81 15.44 -8.51
C TRP A 90 11.52 14.90 -9.92
N ARG A 91 10.34 15.13 -10.43
CA ARG A 91 9.93 14.63 -11.75
C ARG A 91 9.56 15.72 -12.74
N LYS A 92 9.22 16.90 -12.23
CA LYS A 92 8.80 18.03 -13.04
C LYS A 92 9.65 19.25 -12.71
N VAL A 93 10.11 19.94 -13.73
CA VAL A 93 10.88 21.18 -13.60
C VAL A 93 10.25 22.29 -14.42
N THR A 94 10.45 23.53 -14.04
CA THR A 94 10.15 24.72 -14.84
C THR A 94 11.44 25.29 -15.35
N ALA A 95 11.52 25.62 -16.63
CA ALA A 95 12.70 26.20 -17.23
C ALA A 95 12.47 27.68 -17.59
N ILE A 96 13.34 28.55 -17.08
CA ILE A 96 13.40 29.99 -17.46
C ILE A 96 14.67 30.18 -18.25
N TYR A 97 14.59 30.77 -19.43
CA TYR A 97 15.71 30.89 -20.35
C TYR A 97 15.57 32.07 -21.30
N ASN A 98 16.69 32.54 -21.86
CA ASN A 98 16.69 33.58 -22.92
C ASN A 98 16.11 33.03 -24.21
N ASP A 99 15.25 33.79 -24.88
CA ASP A 99 14.65 33.43 -26.15
C ASP A 99 15.55 33.68 -27.33
N ASP A 100 16.74 33.10 -27.28
CA ASP A 100 17.75 33.06 -28.33
C ASP A 100 18.22 31.61 -28.56
N ASP A 101 19.14 31.42 -29.50
CA ASP A 101 19.61 30.08 -29.84
C ASP A 101 20.34 29.41 -28.67
N PHE A 102 21.09 30.14 -27.85
CA PHE A 102 21.74 29.64 -26.66
C PHE A 102 20.70 29.09 -25.66
N GLY A 103 19.67 29.87 -25.33
CA GLY A 103 18.66 29.45 -24.37
C GLY A 103 17.77 28.33 -24.89
N ARG A 104 17.30 28.43 -26.15
CA ARG A 104 16.45 27.40 -26.76
C ARG A 104 17.15 26.05 -26.86
N ASN A 105 18.38 26.02 -27.35
CA ASN A 105 19.15 24.80 -27.57
C ASN A 105 19.56 24.16 -26.25
N GLY A 106 19.94 24.98 -25.24
CA GLY A 106 20.22 24.50 -23.89
C GLY A 106 19.03 23.82 -23.25
N ILE A 107 17.85 24.45 -23.34
CA ILE A 107 16.62 23.84 -22.77
C ILE A 107 16.13 22.62 -23.56
N ALA A 108 16.31 22.59 -24.87
CA ALA A 108 16.04 21.39 -25.67
C ALA A 108 16.94 20.22 -25.22
N ALA A 109 18.21 20.47 -25.00
CA ALA A 109 19.12 19.47 -24.45
C ALA A 109 18.71 19.00 -23.04
N LEU A 110 18.22 19.91 -22.17
CA LEU A 110 17.70 19.55 -20.85
C LEU A 110 16.45 18.65 -20.97
N GLU A 111 15.54 18.99 -21.85
CA GLU A 111 14.34 18.18 -22.10
C GLU A 111 14.67 16.76 -22.51
N ASP A 112 15.61 16.58 -23.46
CA ASP A 112 16.07 15.26 -23.89
C ASP A 112 16.70 14.45 -22.73
N LYS A 113 17.54 15.09 -21.91
CA LYS A 113 18.16 14.43 -20.76
C LYS A 113 17.16 14.04 -19.68
N LEU A 114 16.16 14.88 -19.42
CA LEU A 114 15.07 14.62 -18.48
C LEU A 114 14.14 13.51 -18.99
N ALA A 115 13.79 13.53 -20.29
CA ALA A 115 12.93 12.50 -20.90
C ALA A 115 13.52 11.10 -20.74
N GLY A 116 14.83 10.95 -20.95
CA GLY A 116 15.55 9.69 -20.73
C GLY A 116 15.51 9.18 -19.28
N LYS A 117 15.12 10.02 -18.32
CA LYS A 117 15.04 9.73 -16.88
C LYS A 117 13.61 9.77 -16.33
N GLN A 118 12.61 9.76 -17.19
CA GLN A 118 11.18 9.87 -16.84
C GLN A 118 10.85 11.17 -16.07
N CYS A 119 11.57 12.23 -16.36
CA CYS A 119 11.32 13.57 -15.86
C CYS A 119 10.91 14.48 -17.03
N THR A 120 10.16 15.54 -16.75
CA THR A 120 9.64 16.43 -17.80
C THR A 120 9.78 17.89 -17.41
N ILE A 121 9.87 18.77 -18.42
CA ILE A 121 9.71 20.21 -18.23
C ILE A 121 8.20 20.50 -18.27
N SER A 122 7.62 20.89 -17.12
CA SER A 122 6.20 21.20 -17.03
C SER A 122 5.84 22.56 -17.64
N TYR A 123 6.77 23.48 -17.61
CA TYR A 123 6.59 24.82 -18.16
C TYR A 123 7.89 25.40 -18.66
N LYS A 124 7.88 25.96 -19.88
CA LYS A 124 8.99 26.69 -20.51
C LYS A 124 8.66 28.17 -20.53
N ALA A 125 9.50 28.97 -19.90
CA ALA A 125 9.33 30.40 -19.72
C ALA A 125 10.45 31.17 -20.51
N PRO A 126 10.26 31.46 -21.80
CA PRO A 126 11.21 32.21 -22.58
C PRO A 126 11.21 33.67 -22.13
N MET A 127 12.39 34.25 -21.98
CA MET A 127 12.61 35.68 -21.73
C MET A 127 13.09 36.36 -23.01
N ASN A 128 12.60 37.55 -23.30
CA ASN A 128 13.16 38.36 -24.37
C ASN A 128 14.67 38.50 -24.23
N PRO A 129 15.45 38.68 -25.31
CA PRO A 129 16.90 38.83 -25.24
C PRO A 129 17.36 39.99 -24.34
N GLU A 130 16.58 41.05 -24.22
CA GLU A 130 16.81 42.19 -23.33
C GLU A 130 15.55 42.44 -22.48
N PRO A 131 15.26 41.61 -21.43
CA PRO A 131 14.03 41.73 -20.70
C PRO A 131 14.03 42.95 -19.76
N SER A 132 12.91 43.66 -19.75
CA SER A 132 12.66 44.67 -18.70
C SER A 132 12.31 44.02 -17.36
N GLY A 133 12.40 44.77 -16.27
CA GLY A 133 11.98 44.26 -14.95
C GLY A 133 10.50 43.86 -14.89
N GLU A 134 9.66 44.52 -15.68
CA GLU A 134 8.24 44.17 -15.74
C GLU A 134 7.99 42.92 -16.57
N ASP A 135 8.70 42.69 -17.66
CA ASP A 135 8.63 41.44 -18.44
C ASP A 135 9.04 40.27 -17.55
N ILE A 136 10.14 40.41 -16.81
CA ILE A 136 10.57 39.38 -15.84
C ILE A 136 9.50 39.11 -14.79
N ARG A 137 8.87 40.13 -14.24
CA ARG A 137 7.82 40.02 -13.25
C ARG A 137 6.61 39.24 -13.80
N GLN A 138 6.17 39.54 -15.01
CA GLN A 138 5.06 38.82 -15.66
C GLN A 138 5.41 37.36 -15.90
N ILE A 139 6.61 37.05 -16.36
CA ILE A 139 7.08 35.69 -16.55
C ILE A 139 7.07 34.94 -15.20
N LEU A 140 7.61 35.53 -14.14
CA LEU A 140 7.66 34.91 -12.83
C LEU A 140 6.27 34.71 -12.21
N TYR A 141 5.29 35.59 -12.46
CA TYR A 141 3.90 35.35 -12.10
C TYR A 141 3.34 34.10 -12.80
N GLN A 142 3.61 33.92 -14.08
CA GLN A 142 3.18 32.72 -14.80
C GLN A 142 3.88 31.47 -14.27
N VAL A 143 5.14 31.54 -13.93
CA VAL A 143 5.89 30.45 -13.29
C VAL A 143 5.33 30.12 -11.91
N ALA A 144 4.98 31.12 -11.10
CA ALA A 144 4.40 30.93 -9.79
C ALA A 144 3.03 30.22 -9.81
N LEU A 145 2.31 30.32 -10.92
CA LEU A 145 1.01 29.63 -11.11
C LEU A 145 1.18 28.14 -11.49
N GLN A 146 2.38 27.73 -11.88
CA GLN A 146 2.63 26.35 -12.26
C GLN A 146 2.76 25.41 -11.06
N GLU A 147 2.66 24.11 -11.32
CA GLU A 147 2.77 23.09 -10.27
C GLU A 147 4.22 22.86 -9.80
N SER A 148 5.20 22.99 -10.68
CA SER A 148 6.60 22.76 -10.33
C SER A 148 7.21 23.95 -9.60
N ARG A 149 7.90 23.67 -8.51
CA ARG A 149 8.69 24.61 -7.73
C ARG A 149 10.20 24.42 -7.94
N ILE A 150 10.58 23.54 -8.86
CA ILE A 150 11.96 23.34 -9.29
C ILE A 150 12.20 24.19 -10.52
N ILE A 151 12.97 25.21 -10.37
CA ILE A 151 13.24 26.21 -11.44
C ILE A 151 14.66 26.04 -11.91
N VAL A 152 14.83 25.77 -13.19
CA VAL A 152 16.12 25.79 -13.89
C VAL A 152 16.24 27.13 -14.59
N LEU A 153 17.27 27.91 -14.24
CA LEU A 153 17.52 29.25 -14.80
C LEU A 153 18.75 29.19 -15.70
N HIS A 154 18.51 29.20 -17.01
CA HIS A 154 19.54 29.19 -18.05
C HIS A 154 19.55 30.51 -18.80
N THR A 155 20.48 31.40 -18.45
CA THR A 155 20.50 32.78 -18.89
C THR A 155 21.93 33.35 -18.85
N TYR A 156 22.06 34.63 -19.19
CA TYR A 156 23.30 35.38 -19.05
C TYR A 156 23.39 36.01 -17.65
N THR A 157 24.60 36.26 -17.21
CA THR A 157 24.96 36.86 -15.92
C THR A 157 24.14 38.10 -15.58
N SER A 158 24.07 39.06 -16.54
CA SER A 158 23.37 40.34 -16.33
C SER A 158 21.87 40.20 -16.10
N TYR A 159 21.24 39.23 -16.74
CA TYR A 159 19.78 38.99 -16.62
C TYR A 159 19.46 38.04 -15.46
N GLY A 160 20.32 37.07 -15.19
CA GLY A 160 20.12 36.13 -14.08
C GLY A 160 19.98 36.82 -12.74
N LEU A 161 20.81 37.80 -12.43
CA LEU A 161 20.71 38.58 -11.19
C LEU A 161 19.37 39.36 -11.13
N LYS A 162 18.94 39.99 -12.23
CA LYS A 162 17.67 40.71 -12.29
C LYS A 162 16.48 39.76 -12.07
N VAL A 163 16.55 38.55 -12.62
CA VAL A 163 15.49 37.52 -12.39
C VAL A 163 15.39 37.17 -10.92
N LEU A 164 16.53 36.96 -10.23
CA LEU A 164 16.54 36.63 -8.81
C LEU A 164 16.10 37.78 -7.93
N GLU A 165 16.46 39.03 -8.26
CA GLU A 165 15.95 40.21 -7.56
C GLU A 165 14.41 40.30 -7.62
N VAL A 166 13.83 40.14 -8.80
CA VAL A 166 12.38 40.13 -8.97
C VAL A 166 11.76 38.90 -8.28
N ALA A 167 12.36 37.72 -8.38
CA ALA A 167 11.88 36.50 -7.72
C ALA A 167 11.83 36.66 -6.20
N ARG A 168 12.79 37.38 -5.60
CA ARG A 168 12.78 37.72 -4.19
C ARG A 168 11.58 38.59 -3.83
N SER A 169 11.31 39.62 -4.63
CA SER A 169 10.14 40.48 -4.40
C SER A 169 8.82 39.76 -4.47
N LEU A 170 8.77 38.59 -5.13
CA LEU A 170 7.63 37.72 -5.27
C LEU A 170 7.61 36.53 -4.29
N HIS A 171 8.51 36.50 -3.30
CA HIS A 171 8.67 35.39 -2.34
C HIS A 171 8.96 34.03 -3.00
N MET A 172 9.57 34.01 -4.17
CA MET A 172 9.93 32.77 -4.86
C MET A 172 11.31 32.24 -4.45
N LEU A 173 11.99 32.90 -3.53
CA LEU A 173 13.25 32.46 -2.90
C LEU A 173 13.04 32.02 -1.44
N ASP A 174 11.80 31.87 -1.02
CA ASP A 174 11.44 31.35 0.30
C ASP A 174 11.43 29.80 0.28
N SER A 175 11.20 29.20 1.45
CA SER A 175 11.13 27.75 1.60
C SER A 175 10.09 27.12 0.65
N GLY A 176 10.45 25.96 0.09
CA GLY A 176 9.60 25.21 -0.85
C GLY A 176 9.96 25.39 -2.32
N TYR A 177 10.72 26.43 -2.68
CA TYR A 177 11.29 26.59 -4.00
C TYR A 177 12.69 25.98 -4.10
N VAL A 178 13.07 25.57 -5.31
CA VAL A 178 14.41 25.15 -5.66
C VAL A 178 14.82 25.90 -6.92
N TRP A 179 15.97 26.52 -6.87
CA TRP A 179 16.57 27.19 -8.01
C TRP A 179 17.88 26.52 -8.38
N ILE A 180 18.00 26.10 -9.63
CA ILE A 180 19.21 25.55 -10.23
C ILE A 180 19.64 26.49 -11.33
N ALA A 181 20.68 27.25 -11.06
CA ALA A 181 21.30 28.15 -12.05
C ALA A 181 22.33 27.37 -12.85
N THR A 182 22.47 27.69 -14.13
CA THR A 182 23.60 27.22 -14.92
C THR A 182 24.87 27.97 -14.52
N ASP A 183 25.96 27.73 -15.19
CA ASP A 183 27.32 28.22 -14.87
C ASP A 183 27.45 29.75 -14.77
N TRP A 184 26.51 30.51 -15.36
CA TRP A 184 26.51 31.98 -15.28
C TRP A 184 26.58 32.51 -13.83
N LEU A 185 26.00 31.77 -12.85
CA LEU A 185 26.07 32.21 -11.46
C LEU A 185 27.47 32.01 -10.87
N THR A 186 28.17 30.94 -11.23
CA THR A 186 29.54 30.70 -10.76
C THR A 186 30.54 31.67 -11.40
N ASP A 187 30.22 32.19 -12.58
CA ASP A 187 30.99 33.23 -13.21
C ASP A 187 31.11 34.48 -12.32
N ILE A 188 30.05 34.80 -11.60
CA ILE A 188 30.06 35.91 -10.63
C ILE A 188 30.72 35.50 -9.31
N LEU A 189 30.39 34.32 -8.82
CA LEU A 189 30.88 33.85 -7.51
C LEU A 189 32.43 33.68 -7.49
N ASP A 190 33.02 33.39 -8.64
CA ASP A 190 34.45 33.17 -8.78
C ASP A 190 35.23 34.46 -8.99
N THR A 191 34.55 35.59 -9.25
CA THR A 191 35.21 36.89 -9.36
C THR A 191 35.46 37.47 -7.97
N ASP A 192 36.63 38.10 -7.78
CA ASP A 192 36.98 38.74 -6.51
C ASP A 192 36.14 40.01 -6.20
N SER A 193 35.17 40.35 -7.04
CA SER A 193 34.21 41.40 -6.79
C SER A 193 33.17 40.85 -5.80
N PRO A 194 33.17 41.32 -4.54
CA PRO A 194 32.14 40.86 -3.63
C PRO A 194 30.77 41.31 -4.17
N LEU A 195 29.90 40.35 -4.41
CA LEU A 195 28.50 40.67 -4.56
C LEU A 195 28.09 41.56 -3.39
N SER A 196 27.34 42.62 -3.67
CA SER A 196 26.80 43.47 -2.59
C SER A 196 26.07 42.58 -1.58
N SER A 197 26.06 42.93 -0.31
CA SER A 197 25.38 42.16 0.72
C SER A 197 23.89 41.91 0.38
N SER A 198 23.28 42.80 -0.39
CA SER A 198 21.94 42.63 -0.93
C SER A 198 21.88 41.55 -1.98
N SER A 199 22.77 41.56 -2.94
CA SER A 199 22.81 40.54 -4.03
C SER A 199 23.17 39.15 -3.51
N LEU A 200 24.05 39.05 -2.50
CA LEU A 200 24.32 37.79 -1.82
C LEU A 200 23.09 37.21 -1.13
N SER A 201 22.23 38.06 -0.57
CA SER A 201 20.97 37.59 0.05
C SER A 201 19.97 37.03 -0.97
N ASP A 202 20.04 37.45 -2.23
CA ASP A 202 19.15 37.02 -3.31
C ASP A 202 19.54 35.66 -3.89
N VAL A 203 20.79 35.22 -3.68
CA VAL A 203 21.29 33.95 -4.21
C VAL A 203 21.39 32.83 -3.15
N GLN A 204 20.96 33.08 -1.94
CA GLN A 204 21.05 32.11 -0.86
C GLN A 204 20.22 30.84 -1.12
N GLY A 205 20.84 29.69 -0.92
CA GLY A 205 20.20 28.40 -1.07
C GLY A 205 20.12 27.90 -2.52
N LEU A 206 20.66 28.67 -3.49
CA LEU A 206 20.66 28.25 -4.88
C LEU A 206 21.70 27.15 -5.12
N LEU A 207 21.37 26.26 -6.05
CA LEU A 207 22.33 25.35 -6.66
C LEU A 207 22.83 25.92 -7.97
N THR A 208 24.13 25.74 -8.25
CA THR A 208 24.71 26.07 -9.53
C THR A 208 25.81 25.10 -9.91
N LEU A 209 26.16 25.08 -11.16
CA LEU A 209 27.22 24.25 -11.72
C LEU A 209 28.41 25.09 -12.10
N ARG A 210 29.60 24.59 -11.80
CA ARG A 210 30.87 25.18 -12.20
C ARG A 210 31.64 24.17 -13.03
N PHE A 211 32.28 24.62 -14.12
CA PHE A 211 33.22 23.77 -14.84
C PHE A 211 34.31 23.31 -13.89
N HIS A 212 34.49 22.02 -13.75
CA HIS A 212 35.54 21.49 -12.91
C HIS A 212 36.91 21.80 -13.48
N THR A 213 37.75 22.37 -12.65
CA THR A 213 39.14 22.68 -13.02
C THR A 213 40.07 22.17 -11.93
N PRO A 214 40.99 21.22 -12.24
CA PRO A 214 41.80 20.55 -11.24
C PRO A 214 42.79 21.52 -10.59
N GLU A 215 43.05 21.28 -9.29
CA GLU A 215 44.05 22.05 -8.55
C GLU A 215 45.48 21.62 -8.89
N SER A 216 46.05 22.19 -9.97
CA SER A 216 47.38 21.89 -10.43
C SER A 216 48.44 22.90 -9.93
N LYS A 217 49.72 22.49 -9.95
CA LYS A 217 50.82 23.38 -9.64
C LYS A 217 50.87 24.56 -10.63
N LEU A 218 50.57 24.31 -11.90
CA LEU A 218 50.52 25.30 -12.95
C LEU A 218 49.45 26.36 -12.67
N LYS A 219 48.22 25.92 -12.30
CA LYS A 219 47.10 26.80 -11.95
C LYS A 219 47.50 27.71 -10.75
N LYS A 220 48.08 27.12 -9.69
CA LYS A 220 48.48 27.87 -8.50
C LYS A 220 49.55 28.94 -8.83
N GLN A 221 50.52 28.61 -9.68
CA GLN A 221 51.55 29.57 -10.15
C GLN A 221 50.91 30.69 -10.99
N PHE A 222 49.98 30.31 -11.89
CA PHE A 222 49.29 31.28 -12.73
C PHE A 222 48.44 32.23 -11.87
N MET A 223 47.66 31.73 -10.95
CA MET A 223 46.82 32.52 -10.04
C MET A 223 47.65 33.50 -9.20
N THR A 224 48.79 33.02 -8.72
CA THR A 224 49.72 33.90 -7.98
C THR A 224 50.28 35.04 -8.84
N ARG A 225 50.65 34.70 -10.07
CA ARG A 225 51.18 35.69 -11.03
C ARG A 225 50.10 36.69 -11.45
N TRP A 226 48.88 36.22 -11.68
CA TRP A 226 47.72 37.02 -12.01
C TRP A 226 47.41 38.05 -10.91
N ARG A 227 47.31 37.60 -9.67
CA ARG A 227 47.09 38.49 -8.51
C ARG A 227 48.21 39.54 -8.38
N ASN A 228 49.44 39.17 -8.63
CA ASN A 228 50.57 40.11 -8.56
C ASN A 228 50.52 41.15 -9.70
N LEU A 229 50.09 40.80 -10.90
CA LEU A 229 49.90 41.72 -12.02
C LEU A 229 48.81 42.75 -11.72
N ILE A 230 47.62 42.30 -11.27
CA ILE A 230 46.52 43.17 -10.89
C ILE A 230 46.94 44.18 -9.83
N ARG A 231 47.69 43.74 -8.82
CA ARG A 231 48.22 44.63 -7.76
C ARG A 231 49.17 45.65 -8.28
N ARG A 232 49.94 45.37 -9.33
CA ARG A 232 50.97 46.33 -9.93
C ARG A 232 50.31 47.37 -10.82
N GLU A 233 49.23 47.01 -11.51
CA GLU A 233 48.53 47.85 -12.45
C GLU A 233 47.60 48.86 -11.80
N ASN A 234 47.42 48.79 -10.47
CA ASN A 234 46.58 49.66 -9.63
C ASN A 234 45.24 49.98 -10.26
N THR A 235 44.65 48.98 -10.94
CA THR A 235 43.33 49.09 -11.51
C THR A 235 42.34 48.98 -10.36
N ASP A 236 41.66 50.06 -10.06
CA ASP A 236 40.53 50.11 -9.09
C ASP A 236 39.33 49.25 -9.52
N GLY A 237 39.39 48.59 -10.65
CA GLY A 237 38.51 47.58 -11.11
C GLY A 237 38.97 46.19 -10.65
N LEU A 238 38.25 45.57 -9.75
CA LEU A 238 38.40 44.17 -9.36
C LEU A 238 38.15 43.29 -10.58
N PHE A 239 39.18 42.96 -11.34
CA PHE A 239 39.11 41.95 -12.39
C PHE A 239 39.36 40.57 -11.76
N GLY A 240 38.34 39.99 -11.13
CA GLY A 240 38.35 38.58 -10.73
C GLY A 240 38.56 37.70 -11.95
N LEU A 241 39.31 36.64 -11.78
CA LEU A 241 39.50 35.62 -12.81
C LEU A 241 38.45 34.53 -12.65
N ASN A 242 37.51 34.49 -13.57
CA ASN A 242 36.53 33.44 -13.64
C ASN A 242 37.05 32.19 -14.40
N THR A 243 36.27 31.13 -14.43
CA THR A 243 36.63 29.87 -15.10
C THR A 243 36.86 30.07 -16.61
N TYR A 244 36.10 30.95 -17.27
CA TYR A 244 36.29 31.27 -18.68
C TYR A 244 37.63 31.92 -18.99
N GLY A 245 38.18 32.71 -18.07
CA GLY A 245 39.50 33.22 -18.18
C GLY A 245 40.61 32.16 -18.20
N LEU A 246 40.40 31.07 -17.45
CA LEU A 246 41.28 29.90 -17.51
C LEU A 246 41.21 29.20 -18.87
N TYR A 247 40.02 29.02 -19.41
CA TYR A 247 39.81 28.47 -20.76
C TYR A 247 40.39 29.37 -21.85
N ALA A 248 40.27 30.68 -21.71
CA ALA A 248 40.88 31.63 -22.65
C ALA A 248 42.39 31.48 -22.69
N TYR A 249 43.05 31.38 -21.54
CA TYR A 249 44.48 31.10 -21.46
C TYR A 249 44.86 29.81 -22.17
N ASP A 250 44.15 28.72 -21.87
CA ASP A 250 44.44 27.43 -22.49
C ASP A 250 44.14 27.43 -23.98
N THR A 251 43.15 28.21 -24.46
CA THR A 251 42.85 28.37 -25.87
C THR A 251 44.02 28.98 -26.65
N VAL A 252 44.70 29.97 -26.07
CA VAL A 252 45.92 30.57 -26.68
C VAL A 252 47.01 29.52 -26.78
N TRP A 253 47.20 28.68 -25.76
CA TRP A 253 48.18 27.61 -25.80
C TRP A 253 47.82 26.49 -26.78
N ILE A 254 46.56 26.14 -26.93
CA ILE A 254 46.05 25.19 -27.93
C ILE A 254 46.43 25.70 -29.33
N LEU A 255 46.12 26.97 -29.63
CA LEU A 255 46.46 27.57 -30.91
C LEU A 255 47.97 27.64 -31.13
N ALA A 256 48.76 28.00 -30.10
CA ALA A 256 50.24 28.08 -30.20
C ALA A 256 50.84 26.70 -30.51
N HIS A 257 50.39 25.64 -29.85
CA HIS A 257 50.82 24.27 -30.15
C HIS A 257 50.41 23.83 -31.55
N ALA A 258 49.17 24.12 -31.97
CA ALA A 258 48.67 23.78 -33.31
C ALA A 258 49.44 24.51 -34.40
N LEU A 259 49.81 25.79 -34.18
CA LEU A 259 50.66 26.57 -35.11
C LEU A 259 52.09 26.01 -35.17
N ASN A 260 52.66 25.64 -34.02
CA ASN A 260 54.00 25.03 -34.00
C ASN A 260 54.02 23.72 -34.81
N GLU A 261 52.98 22.87 -34.65
CA GLU A 261 52.88 21.67 -35.43
C GLU A 261 52.61 21.97 -36.92
N TYR A 262 51.82 23.02 -37.22
CA TYR A 262 51.52 23.46 -38.58
C TYR A 262 52.79 23.79 -39.32
N PHE A 263 53.67 24.57 -38.68
CA PHE A 263 54.99 24.95 -39.29
C PHE A 263 55.95 23.77 -39.35
N SER A 264 55.92 22.86 -38.37
CA SER A 264 56.77 21.66 -38.40
C SER A 264 56.42 20.70 -39.55
N GLN A 265 55.15 20.68 -39.96
CA GLN A 265 54.67 19.95 -41.12
C GLN A 265 54.92 20.64 -42.46
N GLY A 266 55.63 21.76 -42.46
CA GLY A 266 55.94 22.55 -43.69
C GLY A 266 54.78 23.46 -44.11
N GLY A 267 53.85 23.76 -43.26
CA GLY A 267 52.75 24.70 -43.51
C GLY A 267 53.32 26.11 -43.76
N SER A 268 52.77 26.81 -44.73
CA SER A 268 53.08 28.23 -45.01
C SER A 268 51.84 29.07 -44.99
N ILE A 269 51.91 30.27 -44.50
CA ILE A 269 50.78 31.20 -44.44
C ILE A 269 50.59 31.80 -45.83
N SER A 270 49.50 31.35 -46.51
CA SER A 270 49.09 31.87 -47.82
C SER A 270 47.54 32.07 -47.85
N PHE A 271 47.15 33.02 -48.63
CA PHE A 271 45.74 33.38 -48.80
C PHE A 271 45.43 33.51 -50.29
N SER A 272 44.33 32.87 -50.68
CA SER A 272 43.84 32.88 -52.05
C SER A 272 42.47 33.57 -52.19
N ASN A 273 42.25 34.11 -53.41
CA ASN A 273 40.94 34.70 -53.73
C ASN A 273 39.97 33.65 -54.26
N THR A 274 38.82 33.52 -53.64
CA THR A 274 37.73 32.59 -54.09
C THR A 274 36.86 33.23 -55.17
N SER A 275 36.31 32.41 -56.07
CA SER A 275 35.32 32.81 -57.07
C SER A 275 34.05 33.41 -56.45
N MET A 276 33.65 32.99 -55.25
CA MET A 276 32.50 33.53 -54.52
C MET A 276 32.70 34.99 -54.13
N ILE A 277 33.91 35.36 -53.69
CA ILE A 277 34.21 36.76 -53.28
C ILE A 277 34.38 37.65 -54.51
N ARG A 278 34.88 37.11 -55.63
CA ARG A 278 34.99 37.84 -56.91
C ARG A 278 33.71 38.35 -57.49
N GLN A 279 32.54 37.68 -57.17
CA GLN A 279 31.21 38.11 -57.63
C GLN A 279 30.77 39.42 -56.94
N PHE A 280 31.34 39.81 -55.83
CA PHE A 280 31.01 41.05 -55.10
C PHE A 280 32.01 42.20 -55.28
N LYS A 281 32.81 42.10 -56.34
CA LYS A 281 33.91 43.06 -56.57
C LYS A 281 33.45 44.53 -56.71
N ASP A 282 32.20 44.76 -57.11
CA ASP A 282 31.60 46.07 -57.26
C ASP A 282 30.67 46.46 -56.10
N SER A 283 30.66 45.71 -55.00
CA SER A 283 29.84 46.02 -53.85
C SER A 283 30.46 47.02 -52.90
N ASN A 284 29.64 47.93 -52.36
CA ASN A 284 30.10 48.95 -51.37
C ASN A 284 30.58 48.34 -50.02
N LEU A 285 30.67 47.03 -49.96
CA LEU A 285 31.04 46.28 -48.71
C LEU A 285 32.54 45.96 -48.63
N HIS A 286 33.37 46.37 -49.56
CA HIS A 286 34.81 46.09 -49.59
C HIS A 286 35.16 44.59 -49.35
N LEU A 287 34.41 43.71 -49.87
CA LEU A 287 34.55 42.24 -49.71
C LEU A 287 35.80 41.73 -50.52
N ASP A 288 36.32 42.51 -51.45
CA ASP A 288 37.45 42.18 -52.26
C ASP A 288 38.80 42.09 -51.46
N ALA A 289 38.82 42.62 -50.23
CA ALA A 289 39.97 42.50 -49.33
C ALA A 289 39.92 41.13 -48.56
N MET A 290 38.84 40.44 -48.61
CA MET A 290 38.71 39.12 -47.93
C MET A 290 39.32 38.01 -48.75
N ARG A 291 40.14 37.17 -48.08
CA ARG A 291 40.85 36.05 -48.69
C ARG A 291 40.65 34.77 -47.91
N VAL A 292 40.63 33.65 -48.56
CA VAL A 292 40.56 32.30 -47.95
C VAL A 292 41.96 31.93 -47.48
N PHE A 293 42.05 31.45 -46.27
CA PHE A 293 43.28 30.90 -45.70
C PHE A 293 43.55 29.50 -46.25
N ASP A 294 44.56 29.33 -47.11
CA ASP A 294 44.80 28.03 -47.78
C ASP A 294 45.22 26.91 -46.81
N GLY A 295 45.90 27.30 -45.70
CA GLY A 295 46.31 26.38 -44.64
C GLY A 295 45.24 26.05 -43.58
N GLY A 296 44.01 26.55 -43.75
CA GLY A 296 42.99 26.50 -42.70
C GLY A 296 42.61 25.13 -42.24
N GLU A 297 42.39 24.19 -43.16
CA GLU A 297 42.04 22.80 -42.83
C GLU A 297 43.17 22.06 -42.11
N LEU A 298 44.43 22.29 -42.51
CA LEU A 298 45.62 21.71 -41.88
C LEU A 298 45.76 22.25 -40.44
N LEU A 299 45.59 23.55 -40.25
CA LEU A 299 45.63 24.17 -38.93
C LEU A 299 44.49 23.65 -38.04
N LEU A 300 43.29 23.58 -38.57
CA LEU A 300 42.13 23.00 -37.88
C LEU A 300 42.38 21.53 -37.48
N SER A 301 42.95 20.74 -38.37
CA SER A 301 43.34 19.36 -38.07
C SER A 301 44.34 19.27 -36.92
N ASN A 302 45.33 20.21 -36.90
CA ASN A 302 46.32 20.27 -35.85
C ASN A 302 45.69 20.71 -34.50
N VAL A 303 44.81 21.71 -34.51
CA VAL A 303 44.04 22.11 -33.30
C VAL A 303 43.30 20.90 -32.70
N ARG A 304 42.64 20.11 -33.51
CA ARG A 304 41.91 18.91 -33.06
C ARG A 304 42.80 17.82 -32.49
N ARG A 305 44.06 17.74 -32.89
CA ARG A 305 45.02 16.73 -32.43
C ARG A 305 45.81 17.17 -31.19
N VAL A 306 45.65 18.39 -30.73
CA VAL A 306 46.37 18.90 -29.57
C VAL A 306 46.05 18.03 -28.36
N LYS A 307 47.11 17.64 -27.64
CA LYS A 307 47.05 17.00 -26.32
C LYS A 307 47.93 17.83 -25.39
N LEU A 308 47.35 18.50 -24.46
CA LEU A 308 47.97 19.45 -23.57
C LEU A 308 47.40 19.35 -22.18
N THR A 309 48.24 19.51 -21.15
CA THR A 309 47.77 19.72 -19.79
C THR A 309 47.82 21.20 -19.48
N GLY A 310 46.62 21.83 -19.48
CA GLY A 310 46.47 23.26 -19.25
C GLY A 310 46.09 23.61 -17.82
N LEU A 311 45.63 24.84 -17.62
CA LEU A 311 45.06 25.32 -16.36
C LEU A 311 43.73 24.64 -16.05
N THR A 312 42.95 24.28 -17.08
CA THR A 312 41.63 23.64 -16.97
C THR A 312 41.72 22.12 -16.91
N GLY A 313 42.91 21.54 -16.94
CA GLY A 313 43.14 20.12 -16.86
C GLY A 313 43.67 19.50 -18.16
N ASN A 314 43.27 18.28 -18.45
CA ASN A 314 43.72 17.55 -19.63
C ASN A 314 42.87 17.94 -20.85
N ILE A 315 43.48 18.57 -21.84
CA ILE A 315 42.85 19.06 -23.06
C ILE A 315 43.08 18.04 -24.16
N GLN A 316 42.01 17.42 -24.58
CA GLN A 316 41.94 16.52 -25.71
C GLN A 316 40.50 16.53 -26.23
N TYR A 317 40.32 16.39 -27.53
CA TYR A 317 39.00 16.38 -28.17
C TYR A 317 38.57 14.97 -28.53
N ASP A 318 37.25 14.74 -28.46
CA ASP A 318 36.57 13.56 -28.99
C ASP A 318 36.29 13.69 -30.50
N SER A 319 35.57 12.69 -31.10
CA SER A 319 35.19 12.74 -32.52
C SER A 319 34.31 13.94 -32.87
N ASP A 320 33.50 14.40 -31.93
CA ASP A 320 32.53 15.49 -32.10
C ASP A 320 33.13 16.88 -31.74
N ARG A 321 34.44 16.92 -31.46
CA ARG A 321 35.18 18.11 -31.06
C ARG A 321 34.78 18.69 -29.70
N ASN A 322 34.20 17.90 -28.84
CA ASN A 322 34.04 18.27 -27.44
C ASN A 322 35.29 17.87 -26.66
N LEU A 323 35.54 18.58 -25.55
CA LEU A 323 36.55 18.17 -24.60
C LEU A 323 36.18 16.83 -23.97
N ILE A 324 37.16 15.91 -23.87
CA ILE A 324 36.99 14.65 -23.20
C ILE A 324 36.79 14.85 -21.69
N ASN A 325 36.07 13.88 -21.05
CA ASN A 325 35.86 13.86 -19.60
C ASN A 325 35.21 15.12 -19.03
N PRO A 326 34.05 15.54 -19.57
CA PRO A 326 33.34 16.68 -19.04
C PRO A 326 32.97 16.44 -17.58
N SER A 327 33.20 17.42 -16.73
CA SER A 327 32.94 17.35 -15.29
C SER A 327 32.57 18.72 -14.73
N TYR A 328 31.74 18.71 -13.72
CA TYR A 328 31.22 19.90 -13.05
C TYR A 328 31.34 19.78 -11.54
N ASP A 329 31.65 20.85 -10.86
CA ASP A 329 31.44 21.05 -9.43
C ASP A 329 29.99 21.44 -9.20
N ILE A 330 29.34 20.83 -8.24
CA ILE A 330 28.01 21.21 -7.82
C ILE A 330 28.13 22.11 -6.61
N VAL A 331 27.70 23.34 -6.78
CA VAL A 331 27.92 24.41 -5.83
C VAL A 331 26.61 24.84 -5.21
N ASN A 332 26.60 24.97 -3.90
CA ASN A 332 25.47 25.51 -3.14
C ASN A 332 25.88 26.86 -2.54
N VAL A 333 25.09 27.89 -2.75
CA VAL A 333 25.38 29.24 -2.25
C VAL A 333 24.86 29.37 -0.83
N VAL A 334 25.75 29.66 0.12
CA VAL A 334 25.41 29.66 1.56
C VAL A 334 26.17 30.78 2.28
N GLY A 335 25.49 31.52 3.13
CA GLY A 335 26.11 32.56 3.95
C GLY A 335 26.77 33.64 3.10
N THR A 336 28.04 33.88 3.32
CA THR A 336 28.84 34.91 2.59
C THR A 336 29.66 34.34 1.43
N GLY A 337 29.39 33.11 1.01
CA GLY A 337 30.13 32.43 -0.01
C GLY A 337 29.37 31.25 -0.63
N HIS A 338 30.12 30.24 -0.97
CA HIS A 338 29.55 29.01 -1.56
C HIS A 338 30.33 27.79 -1.09
N ILE A 339 29.68 26.65 -1.11
CA ILE A 339 30.27 25.36 -0.76
C ILE A 339 30.10 24.37 -1.92
N ASN A 340 31.14 23.58 -2.17
CA ASN A 340 31.04 22.45 -3.09
C ASN A 340 30.36 21.28 -2.37
N ILE A 341 29.20 20.83 -2.90
CA ILE A 341 28.42 19.73 -2.34
C ILE A 341 28.65 18.41 -3.06
N GLY A 342 29.45 18.43 -4.14
CA GLY A 342 29.77 17.23 -4.89
C GLY A 342 30.19 17.56 -6.31
N TYR A 343 30.39 16.52 -7.08
CA TYR A 343 30.88 16.61 -8.47
C TYR A 343 29.96 15.81 -9.37
N TRP A 344 29.88 16.23 -10.61
CA TRP A 344 29.25 15.46 -11.67
C TRP A 344 30.27 15.12 -12.77
N ILE A 345 30.21 13.88 -13.24
CA ILE A 345 31.06 13.37 -14.31
C ILE A 345 30.22 12.58 -15.28
N ASN A 346 30.41 12.75 -16.57
CA ASN A 346 29.58 12.07 -17.58
C ASN A 346 29.59 10.54 -17.48
N SER A 347 30.66 9.93 -16.97
CA SER A 347 30.82 8.47 -16.87
C SER A 347 30.25 7.86 -15.59
N SER A 348 30.19 8.62 -14.47
CA SER A 348 29.78 8.11 -13.14
C SER A 348 28.68 8.91 -12.47
N CYS A 349 28.11 9.92 -13.13
CA CYS A 349 27.11 10.83 -12.61
C CYS A 349 27.56 11.58 -11.33
N LEU A 350 26.74 11.58 -10.27
CA LEU A 350 26.96 12.36 -9.05
C LEU A 350 27.91 11.66 -8.08
N SER A 351 28.88 12.38 -7.51
CA SER A 351 29.88 11.88 -6.56
C SER A 351 30.34 12.95 -5.59
N VAL A 352 30.71 12.55 -4.38
CA VAL A 352 31.43 13.42 -3.42
C VAL A 352 32.97 13.40 -3.62
N GLN A 353 33.46 12.48 -4.43
CA GLN A 353 34.90 12.40 -4.76
C GLN A 353 35.22 13.26 -5.98
N PRO A 354 36.37 13.94 -5.97
CA PRO A 354 36.74 14.77 -7.08
C PRO A 354 37.01 13.95 -8.36
N PRO A 355 36.80 14.53 -9.55
CA PRO A 355 36.94 13.85 -10.82
C PRO A 355 38.28 13.16 -11.04
N GLU A 356 39.39 13.71 -10.56
CA GLU A 356 40.74 13.15 -10.72
C GLU A 356 40.86 11.76 -10.03
N ALA A 357 40.22 11.60 -8.89
CA ALA A 357 40.20 10.33 -8.18
C ALA A 357 39.41 9.27 -8.95
N LEU A 358 38.32 9.69 -9.60
CA LEU A 358 37.44 8.79 -10.35
C LEU A 358 38.03 8.40 -11.71
N PHE A 359 38.69 9.29 -12.42
CA PHE A 359 39.35 8.97 -13.70
C PHE A 359 40.52 7.98 -13.55
N SER A 360 41.09 7.87 -12.35
CA SER A 360 42.19 6.95 -12.06
C SER A 360 41.75 5.54 -11.62
N THR A 361 40.45 5.34 -11.35
CA THR A 361 39.91 4.07 -10.85
C THR A 361 39.25 3.26 -11.97
N PRO A 362 39.54 1.96 -12.14
CA PRO A 362 38.88 1.15 -13.16
C PRO A 362 37.38 1.08 -12.92
N LEU A 363 36.59 1.24 -13.98
CA LEU A 363 35.10 1.25 -13.97
C LEU A 363 34.44 0.00 -13.31
N ASN A 364 35.12 -1.11 -13.21
CA ASN A 364 34.60 -2.38 -12.72
C ASN A 364 34.61 -2.55 -11.19
N GLN A 365 35.11 -1.61 -10.42
CA GLN A 365 35.21 -1.73 -8.95
C GLN A 365 34.22 -0.85 -8.18
N THR A 366 33.37 -0.13 -8.85
CA THR A 366 32.58 0.90 -8.20
C THR A 366 31.09 0.66 -8.36
N GLY A 367 30.52 0.02 -7.37
CA GLY A 367 29.11 0.23 -7.03
C GLY A 367 28.97 1.65 -6.43
N PHE A 368 29.16 2.69 -7.26
CA PHE A 368 29.03 4.06 -6.79
C PHE A 368 27.59 4.34 -6.43
N ARG A 369 27.33 4.51 -5.13
CA ARG A 369 26.12 5.19 -4.68
C ARG A 369 26.27 6.65 -5.08
N GLN A 370 25.39 7.15 -5.92
CA GLN A 370 25.24 8.58 -6.15
C GLN A 370 25.05 9.24 -4.78
N GLN A 371 25.94 10.17 -4.45
CA GLN A 371 25.93 10.83 -3.16
C GLN A 371 26.38 12.29 -3.32
N LEU A 372 25.66 13.18 -2.64
CA LEU A 372 26.01 14.58 -2.48
C LEU A 372 26.07 14.91 -0.99
N TYR A 373 26.84 15.94 -0.63
CA TYR A 373 26.78 16.51 0.71
C TYR A 373 25.42 17.21 0.94
N SER A 374 25.14 17.53 2.21
CA SER A 374 23.92 18.24 2.59
C SER A 374 23.81 19.59 1.89
N VAL A 375 22.59 19.90 1.44
CA VAL A 375 22.25 21.13 0.75
C VAL A 375 21.46 22.04 1.68
N ILE A 376 21.82 23.33 1.67
CA ILE A 376 20.98 24.38 2.27
C ILE A 376 20.12 24.98 1.17
N TRP A 377 18.81 24.90 1.33
CA TRP A 377 17.83 25.36 0.36
C TRP A 377 17.39 26.80 0.61
N PRO A 378 16.70 27.44 -0.35
CA PRO A 378 16.05 28.73 -0.13
C PRO A 378 15.20 28.75 1.15
N GLY A 379 15.25 29.83 1.90
CA GLY A 379 14.68 29.90 3.24
C GLY A 379 15.57 29.33 4.35
N GLN A 380 16.84 29.04 4.05
CA GLN A 380 17.87 28.54 4.99
C GLN A 380 17.49 27.22 5.66
N THR A 381 16.80 26.36 4.97
CA THR A 381 16.40 25.03 5.46
C THR A 381 17.31 23.94 4.90
N ALA A 382 17.61 22.93 5.73
CA ALA A 382 18.28 21.70 5.30
C ALA A 382 17.28 20.63 4.84
N GLU A 383 15.99 20.85 5.06
CA GLU A 383 14.97 19.92 4.61
C GLU A 383 14.77 20.02 3.10
N LYS A 384 14.83 18.89 2.43
CA LYS A 384 14.63 18.80 0.98
C LYS A 384 13.26 19.36 0.59
N PRO A 385 13.20 20.41 -0.25
CA PRO A 385 11.94 20.93 -0.74
C PRO A 385 11.17 19.86 -1.53
N ARG A 386 9.87 19.85 -1.35
CA ARG A 386 8.98 18.92 -2.05
C ARG A 386 9.04 19.08 -3.58
N GLY A 387 9.23 20.33 -4.03
CA GLY A 387 9.45 20.67 -5.44
C GLY A 387 8.16 20.84 -6.25
N TRP A 388 7.00 20.74 -5.65
CA TRP A 388 5.74 20.98 -6.35
C TRP A 388 4.65 21.46 -5.39
N VAL A 389 3.68 22.19 -5.95
CA VAL A 389 2.49 22.66 -5.27
C VAL A 389 1.32 22.47 -6.22
N TYR A 390 0.15 22.22 -5.69
CA TYR A 390 -1.04 22.17 -6.55
C TYR A 390 -1.23 23.54 -7.23
N PRO A 391 -1.44 23.60 -8.57
CA PRO A 391 -1.50 24.86 -9.29
C PRO A 391 -2.69 25.72 -8.84
N ILE A 392 -2.40 26.89 -8.29
CA ILE A 392 -3.40 27.85 -7.82
C ILE A 392 -3.84 28.75 -8.99
N ASN A 393 -4.34 28.17 -10.04
CA ASN A 393 -4.85 28.94 -11.20
C ASN A 393 -6.33 29.31 -11.07
N GLY A 394 -6.91 29.29 -9.87
CA GLY A 394 -8.32 29.59 -9.60
C GLY A 394 -9.30 28.52 -10.05
N LYS A 395 -8.86 27.46 -10.71
CA LYS A 395 -9.69 26.36 -11.19
C LYS A 395 -9.95 25.36 -10.05
N ARG A 396 -11.22 25.17 -9.73
CA ARG A 396 -11.62 24.15 -8.74
C ARG A 396 -11.48 22.76 -9.37
N LEU A 397 -10.89 21.82 -8.63
CA LEU A 397 -10.86 20.41 -9.00
C LEU A 397 -12.26 19.86 -9.21
N LYS A 398 -12.49 19.23 -10.33
CA LYS A 398 -13.71 18.50 -10.62
C LYS A 398 -13.56 17.07 -10.09
N ILE A 399 -14.25 16.77 -9.02
CA ILE A 399 -14.16 15.47 -8.39
C ILE A 399 -15.41 14.67 -8.68
N GLY A 400 -15.25 13.55 -9.36
CA GLY A 400 -16.34 12.63 -9.67
C GLY A 400 -16.69 11.78 -8.44
N VAL A 401 -17.96 11.76 -8.04
CA VAL A 401 -18.48 10.98 -6.93
C VAL A 401 -19.63 10.11 -7.43
N PRO A 402 -19.58 8.77 -7.23
CA PRO A 402 -20.67 7.91 -7.70
C PRO A 402 -21.96 8.20 -6.92
N ASN A 403 -23.03 8.51 -7.65
CA ASN A 403 -24.36 8.69 -7.09
C ASN A 403 -25.02 7.32 -6.93
N ARG A 404 -25.01 6.79 -5.70
CA ARG A 404 -25.53 5.46 -5.38
C ARG A 404 -26.99 5.48 -4.99
N VAL A 405 -27.68 4.39 -5.29
CA VAL A 405 -29.10 4.20 -4.94
C VAL A 405 -29.26 3.77 -3.49
N ASP A 406 -28.32 2.96 -2.99
CA ASP A 406 -28.36 2.36 -1.65
C ASP A 406 -27.10 2.66 -0.84
N TYR A 407 -27.16 2.35 0.45
CA TYR A 407 -26.05 2.53 1.41
C TYR A 407 -25.65 4.00 1.56
N ASN A 408 -26.62 4.82 1.92
CA ASN A 408 -26.44 6.24 2.17
C ASN A 408 -25.36 6.58 3.20
N GLU A 409 -25.01 5.63 4.05
CA GLU A 409 -23.93 5.71 5.02
C GLU A 409 -22.54 5.81 4.35
N ILE A 410 -22.39 5.20 3.18
CA ILE A 410 -21.12 5.21 2.43
C ILE A 410 -21.00 6.48 1.61
N ILE A 411 -22.00 6.77 0.77
CA ILE A 411 -22.12 8.00 -0.02
C ILE A 411 -23.59 8.29 -0.23
N SER A 412 -24.00 9.50 0.10
CA SER A 412 -25.34 10.02 -0.17
C SER A 412 -25.25 11.36 -0.88
N TYR A 413 -26.04 11.55 -1.93
CA TYR A 413 -26.17 12.80 -2.64
C TYR A 413 -27.58 13.38 -2.44
N SER A 414 -27.65 14.63 -2.00
CA SER A 414 -28.90 15.37 -1.85
C SER A 414 -29.05 16.37 -2.99
N GLU A 415 -30.01 16.15 -3.90
CA GLU A 415 -30.30 17.08 -5.00
C GLU A 415 -30.77 18.46 -4.50
N LYS A 416 -31.50 18.48 -3.37
CA LYS A 416 -32.03 19.72 -2.79
C LYS A 416 -30.93 20.67 -2.32
N THR A 417 -29.87 20.13 -1.74
CA THR A 417 -28.75 20.91 -1.18
C THR A 417 -27.52 20.89 -2.07
N ASN A 418 -27.54 20.10 -3.15
CA ASN A 418 -26.40 19.84 -4.03
C ASN A 418 -25.12 19.48 -3.22
N SER A 419 -25.28 18.65 -2.19
CA SER A 419 -24.23 18.29 -1.27
C SER A 419 -24.11 16.78 -1.13
N PHE A 420 -22.88 16.32 -0.89
CA PHE A 420 -22.55 14.93 -0.61
C PHE A 420 -22.29 14.76 0.87
N THR A 421 -22.71 13.63 1.42
CA THR A 421 -22.43 13.19 2.79
C THR A 421 -22.10 11.69 2.78
N GLY A 422 -21.48 11.20 3.85
CA GLY A 422 -21.18 9.79 4.02
C GLY A 422 -19.74 9.51 4.41
N TYR A 423 -19.46 8.25 4.68
CA TYR A 423 -18.17 7.75 5.14
C TYR A 423 -16.99 8.19 4.25
N CYS A 424 -17.10 7.97 2.94
CA CYS A 424 -16.04 8.30 1.98
C CYS A 424 -15.80 9.82 1.89
N ILE A 425 -16.85 10.61 2.04
CA ILE A 425 -16.77 12.07 1.95
C ILE A 425 -16.11 12.65 3.20
N ASP A 426 -16.47 12.15 4.39
CA ASP A 426 -15.85 12.59 5.64
C ASP A 426 -14.34 12.27 5.67
N ILE A 427 -13.93 11.09 5.19
CA ILE A 427 -12.50 10.74 5.07
C ILE A 427 -11.79 11.68 4.10
N PHE A 428 -12.36 11.89 2.92
CA PHE A 428 -11.75 12.79 1.94
C PHE A 428 -11.59 14.20 2.49
N THR A 429 -12.63 14.75 3.10
CA THR A 429 -12.59 16.09 3.70
C THR A 429 -11.57 16.19 4.83
N SER A 430 -11.50 15.16 5.68
CA SER A 430 -10.50 15.10 6.76
C SER A 430 -9.07 15.00 6.20
N ALA A 431 -8.86 14.21 5.15
CA ALA A 431 -7.56 14.09 4.50
C ALA A 431 -7.13 15.38 3.81
N VAL A 432 -8.07 16.09 3.13
CA VAL A 432 -7.79 17.39 2.51
C VAL A 432 -7.39 18.43 3.56
N ASN A 433 -8.01 18.41 4.72
CA ASN A 433 -7.68 19.35 5.81
C ASN A 433 -6.29 19.13 6.43
N LEU A 434 -5.69 17.96 6.22
CA LEU A 434 -4.31 17.65 6.63
C LEU A 434 -3.26 18.04 5.59
N LEU A 435 -3.69 18.43 4.38
CA LEU A 435 -2.74 18.86 3.37
C LEU A 435 -2.10 20.20 3.77
N PRO A 436 -0.80 20.41 3.52
CA PRO A 436 -0.10 21.65 3.85
C PRO A 436 -0.47 22.82 2.93
N TYR A 437 -1.47 22.68 2.08
CA TYR A 437 -1.94 23.71 1.13
C TYR A 437 -3.45 23.59 0.93
N ALA A 438 -4.09 24.71 0.58
CA ALA A 438 -5.50 24.74 0.26
C ALA A 438 -5.77 24.05 -1.10
N LEU A 439 -6.70 23.11 -1.10
CA LEU A 439 -7.14 22.40 -2.29
C LEU A 439 -8.58 22.81 -2.64
N PRO A 440 -8.79 23.75 -3.57
CA PRO A 440 -10.16 24.13 -4.00
C PRO A 440 -10.75 23.01 -4.87
N TYR A 441 -11.88 22.45 -4.48
CA TYR A 441 -12.55 21.38 -5.22
C TYR A 441 -14.06 21.58 -5.34
N LYS A 442 -14.67 20.85 -6.27
CA LYS A 442 -16.12 20.74 -6.44
C LYS A 442 -16.47 19.28 -6.66
N LEU A 443 -17.34 18.73 -5.81
CA LEU A 443 -17.88 17.39 -5.96
C LEU A 443 -18.97 17.40 -7.04
N LEU A 444 -18.92 16.44 -7.96
CA LEU A 444 -19.86 16.30 -9.07
C LEU A 444 -20.45 14.89 -9.06
N PRO A 445 -21.79 14.74 -9.11
CA PRO A 445 -22.42 13.42 -9.15
C PRO A 445 -22.14 12.70 -10.47
N PHE A 446 -21.86 11.43 -10.39
CA PHE A 446 -21.75 10.53 -11.53
C PHE A 446 -22.79 9.42 -11.43
N GLY A 447 -23.68 9.32 -12.39
CA GLY A 447 -24.84 8.42 -12.41
C GLY A 447 -26.16 9.15 -12.33
N ASN A 448 -27.22 8.48 -12.73
CA ASN A 448 -28.57 9.02 -12.83
C ASN A 448 -29.37 8.98 -11.51
N GLY A 449 -28.82 8.37 -10.44
CA GLY A 449 -29.51 8.21 -9.16
C GLY A 449 -30.62 7.15 -9.14
N THR A 450 -30.89 6.47 -10.26
CA THR A 450 -31.87 5.37 -10.37
C THR A 450 -31.22 4.00 -10.41
N ASP A 451 -30.00 3.93 -10.94
CA ASP A 451 -29.20 2.72 -11.04
C ASP A 451 -27.80 2.96 -10.47
N ASN A 452 -27.17 1.91 -9.96
CA ASN A 452 -25.80 2.03 -9.47
C ASN A 452 -24.82 2.28 -10.62
N PRO A 453 -24.02 3.36 -10.59
CA PRO A 453 -23.13 3.72 -11.68
C PRO A 453 -21.98 2.72 -11.86
N ASN A 454 -21.57 2.53 -13.11
CA ASN A 454 -20.41 1.70 -13.44
C ASN A 454 -19.10 2.43 -13.06
N ILE A 455 -18.40 1.90 -12.08
CA ILE A 455 -17.14 2.50 -11.58
C ILE A 455 -16.03 2.46 -12.63
N ASN A 456 -16.01 1.46 -13.54
CA ASN A 456 -14.99 1.41 -14.59
C ASN A 456 -15.15 2.56 -15.56
N GLU A 457 -16.39 2.91 -15.93
CA GLU A 457 -16.67 4.08 -16.75
C GLU A 457 -16.25 5.39 -16.07
N LEU A 458 -16.46 5.49 -14.75
CA LEU A 458 -16.01 6.66 -13.98
C LEU A 458 -14.49 6.81 -14.01
N ILE A 459 -13.73 5.71 -13.90
CA ILE A 459 -12.27 5.71 -14.04
C ILE A 459 -11.85 6.04 -15.48
N ASP A 460 -12.58 5.60 -16.50
CA ASP A 460 -12.30 5.96 -17.90
C ASP A 460 -12.49 7.47 -18.14
N LYS A 461 -13.50 8.08 -17.52
CA LYS A 461 -13.68 9.55 -17.56
C LYS A 461 -12.58 10.30 -16.80
N LEU A 462 -12.03 9.72 -15.72
CA LEU A 462 -10.85 10.26 -15.05
C LEU A 462 -9.63 10.25 -15.98
N SER A 463 -9.38 9.12 -16.65
CA SER A 463 -8.27 9.00 -17.62
C SER A 463 -8.43 9.94 -18.82
N ALA A 464 -9.66 10.22 -19.21
CA ALA A 464 -9.98 11.18 -20.30
C ALA A 464 -9.91 12.65 -19.85
N GLY A 465 -9.59 12.95 -18.59
CA GLY A 465 -9.47 14.31 -18.06
C GLY A 465 -10.80 15.05 -17.85
N VAL A 466 -11.93 14.34 -17.82
CA VAL A 466 -13.25 14.92 -17.49
C VAL A 466 -13.33 15.26 -16.00
N PHE A 467 -12.76 14.40 -15.16
CA PHE A 467 -12.58 14.59 -13.73
C PHE A 467 -11.09 14.69 -13.40
N ASP A 468 -10.76 15.48 -12.38
CA ASP A 468 -9.41 15.64 -11.85
C ASP A 468 -9.12 14.63 -10.72
N ALA A 469 -10.15 14.09 -10.09
CA ALA A 469 -10.09 13.01 -9.12
C ALA A 469 -11.43 12.27 -9.03
N VAL A 470 -11.40 11.07 -8.46
CA VAL A 470 -12.60 10.28 -8.16
C VAL A 470 -12.58 9.84 -6.72
N ILE A 471 -13.69 10.12 -6.01
CA ILE A 471 -13.85 9.79 -4.59
C ILE A 471 -15.01 8.82 -4.43
N GLY A 472 -14.85 7.84 -3.57
CA GLY A 472 -15.90 6.88 -3.24
C GLY A 472 -15.35 5.54 -2.83
N ASP A 473 -16.20 4.55 -2.74
CA ASP A 473 -15.86 3.15 -2.44
C ASP A 473 -15.14 2.45 -3.62
N ILE A 474 -14.12 3.10 -4.16
CA ILE A 474 -13.43 2.63 -5.35
C ILE A 474 -12.46 1.51 -4.94
N SER A 475 -12.81 0.27 -5.30
CA SER A 475 -11.89 -0.85 -5.06
C SER A 475 -10.67 -0.74 -5.97
N ILE A 476 -9.50 -0.88 -5.36
CA ILE A 476 -8.22 -0.90 -6.05
C ILE A 476 -8.09 -2.27 -6.73
N THR A 477 -8.05 -2.28 -8.05
CA THR A 477 -7.89 -3.50 -8.87
C THR A 477 -6.82 -3.28 -9.92
N THR A 478 -6.19 -4.37 -10.38
CA THR A 478 -5.09 -4.31 -11.36
C THR A 478 -5.47 -3.54 -12.63
N ASP A 479 -6.67 -3.76 -13.16
CA ASP A 479 -7.12 -3.06 -14.37
C ASP A 479 -7.29 -1.55 -14.17
N ARG A 480 -7.73 -1.15 -12.98
CA ARG A 480 -7.90 0.27 -12.63
C ARG A 480 -6.57 0.95 -12.36
N THR A 481 -5.61 0.26 -11.73
CA THR A 481 -4.27 0.82 -11.48
C THR A 481 -3.44 1.02 -12.74
N ARG A 482 -3.81 0.38 -13.86
CA ARG A 482 -3.22 0.68 -15.16
C ARG A 482 -3.67 2.02 -15.73
N LYS A 483 -4.86 2.50 -15.35
CA LYS A 483 -5.50 3.71 -15.87
C LYS A 483 -5.39 4.92 -14.94
N ALA A 484 -5.26 4.69 -13.64
CA ALA A 484 -5.27 5.74 -12.61
C ALA A 484 -4.33 5.38 -11.46
N ASP A 485 -3.82 6.39 -10.76
CA ASP A 485 -3.10 6.24 -9.51
C ASP A 485 -4.08 6.28 -8.35
N PHE A 486 -3.85 5.43 -7.35
CA PHE A 486 -4.69 5.33 -6.17
C PHE A 486 -3.96 5.79 -4.92
N THR A 487 -4.70 6.31 -3.97
CA THR A 487 -4.19 6.51 -2.62
C THR A 487 -3.93 5.18 -1.93
N GLN A 488 -3.23 5.22 -0.81
CA GLN A 488 -3.28 4.11 0.15
C GLN A 488 -4.74 3.79 0.50
N PRO A 489 -5.06 2.51 0.70
CA PRO A 489 -6.42 2.14 1.02
C PRO A 489 -6.82 2.67 2.40
N TYR A 490 -7.93 3.39 2.47
CA TYR A 490 -8.48 3.87 3.74
C TYR A 490 -9.43 2.86 4.40
N ARG A 491 -9.81 1.80 3.70
CA ARG A 491 -10.55 0.66 4.23
C ARG A 491 -10.21 -0.61 3.47
N GLU A 492 -9.88 -1.65 4.20
CA GLU A 492 -9.82 -3.00 3.65
C GLU A 492 -11.23 -3.54 3.48
N SER A 493 -11.55 -4.03 2.32
CA SER A 493 -12.86 -4.58 2.00
C SER A 493 -12.77 -5.57 0.85
N GLY A 494 -12.32 -6.76 1.16
CA GLY A 494 -12.32 -7.88 0.23
C GLY A 494 -13.70 -8.46 0.00
N LEU A 495 -13.79 -9.49 -0.81
CA LEU A 495 -15.04 -10.15 -1.15
C LEU A 495 -15.37 -11.26 -0.15
N VAL A 496 -16.65 -11.31 0.23
CA VAL A 496 -17.22 -12.34 1.11
C VAL A 496 -18.48 -12.91 0.51
N VAL A 497 -18.84 -14.11 0.96
CA VAL A 497 -20.06 -14.79 0.56
C VAL A 497 -21.09 -14.64 1.67
N VAL A 498 -22.29 -14.19 1.34
CA VAL A 498 -23.45 -14.11 2.25
C VAL A 498 -24.49 -15.14 1.84
N ALA A 499 -24.95 -15.89 2.80
CA ALA A 499 -26.00 -16.87 2.57
C ALA A 499 -27.02 -16.84 3.71
N ARG A 500 -28.19 -17.38 3.42
CA ARG A 500 -29.22 -17.57 4.42
C ARG A 500 -28.79 -18.64 5.43
N VAL A 501 -28.94 -18.32 6.69
CA VAL A 501 -28.64 -19.24 7.77
C VAL A 501 -29.89 -19.96 8.18
N GLN A 502 -29.85 -21.27 8.17
CA GLN A 502 -30.92 -22.11 8.76
C GLN A 502 -30.41 -22.64 10.10
N THR A 503 -31.17 -22.41 11.14
CA THR A 503 -30.98 -23.13 12.40
C THR A 503 -31.24 -24.60 12.14
N LYS A 504 -30.29 -25.45 12.36
CA LYS A 504 -30.50 -26.90 12.27
C LYS A 504 -31.44 -27.30 13.37
N ASP A 505 -32.63 -27.81 13.03
CA ASP A 505 -33.55 -28.39 13.99
C ASP A 505 -32.81 -29.42 14.86
N SER A 506 -32.94 -29.27 16.18
CA SER A 506 -32.35 -30.19 17.11
C SER A 506 -32.95 -31.57 16.93
N ASN A 507 -32.15 -32.53 16.51
CA ASN A 507 -32.60 -33.91 16.34
C ASN A 507 -32.93 -34.53 17.70
N ALA A 508 -34.05 -35.33 17.76
CA ALA A 508 -34.48 -36.11 18.90
C ALA A 508 -33.37 -36.99 19.54
N TRP A 509 -32.32 -37.28 18.82
CA TRP A 509 -31.15 -38.06 19.20
C TRP A 509 -29.94 -37.23 19.59
N ALA A 510 -30.10 -35.95 19.92
CA ALA A 510 -28.99 -35.05 20.28
C ALA A 510 -28.16 -35.57 21.48
N PHE A 511 -28.78 -36.28 22.41
CA PHE A 511 -28.11 -36.87 23.57
C PHE A 511 -27.12 -38.00 23.23
N LEU A 512 -27.19 -38.61 22.04
CA LEU A 512 -26.22 -39.63 21.61
C LEU A 512 -24.99 -39.04 20.94
N ARG A 513 -25.04 -37.76 20.53
CA ARG A 513 -23.94 -37.07 19.78
C ARG A 513 -22.66 -36.81 20.58
N PRO A 514 -22.67 -36.61 21.92
CA PRO A 514 -21.46 -36.34 22.67
C PRO A 514 -20.35 -37.39 22.49
N PHE A 515 -20.73 -38.64 22.28
CA PHE A 515 -19.78 -39.72 22.06
C PHE A 515 -19.96 -40.34 20.67
N THR A 516 -18.84 -40.76 20.09
CA THR A 516 -18.82 -41.52 18.85
C THR A 516 -19.38 -42.95 19.09
N PRO A 517 -19.92 -43.63 18.07
CA PRO A 517 -20.41 -45.03 18.25
C PRO A 517 -19.35 -45.93 18.84
N MET A 518 -18.07 -45.75 18.49
CA MET A 518 -16.96 -46.55 19.07
C MET A 518 -16.78 -46.29 20.57
N MET A 519 -16.89 -45.02 21.00
CA MET A 519 -16.86 -44.69 22.43
C MET A 519 -18.00 -45.34 23.22
N TRP A 520 -19.23 -45.34 22.68
CA TRP A 520 -20.35 -46.00 23.29
C TRP A 520 -20.12 -47.51 23.41
N CYS A 521 -19.67 -48.16 22.35
CA CYS A 521 -19.34 -49.60 22.36
C CYS A 521 -18.24 -49.94 23.35
N THR A 522 -17.16 -49.16 23.34
CA THR A 522 -16.03 -49.40 24.27
C THR A 522 -16.44 -49.23 25.71
N THR A 523 -17.20 -48.19 26.04
CA THR A 523 -17.72 -47.96 27.39
C THR A 523 -18.60 -49.12 27.85
N PHE A 524 -19.50 -49.59 26.98
CA PHE A 524 -20.39 -50.75 27.29
C PHE A 524 -19.60 -52.03 27.51
N VAL A 525 -18.56 -52.33 26.70
CA VAL A 525 -17.70 -53.49 26.87
C VAL A 525 -16.94 -53.42 28.22
N PHE A 526 -16.39 -52.28 28.56
CA PHE A 526 -15.69 -52.12 29.83
C PHE A 526 -16.64 -52.24 31.02
N PHE A 527 -17.89 -51.86 30.90
CA PHE A 527 -18.91 -52.08 31.88
C PHE A 527 -19.10 -53.58 32.23
N ILE A 528 -19.18 -54.38 31.19
CA ILE A 528 -19.32 -55.82 31.37
C ILE A 528 -18.06 -56.44 31.94
N VAL A 529 -16.89 -56.01 31.45
CA VAL A 529 -15.59 -56.51 31.89
C VAL A 529 -15.38 -56.22 33.40
N VAL A 530 -15.62 -54.95 33.82
CA VAL A 530 -15.46 -54.59 35.23
C VAL A 530 -16.46 -55.35 36.11
N GLY A 531 -17.73 -55.50 35.66
CA GLY A 531 -18.73 -56.31 36.35
C GLY A 531 -18.30 -57.77 36.53
N CYS A 532 -17.72 -58.37 35.50
CA CYS A 532 -17.20 -59.73 35.54
C CYS A 532 -15.99 -59.83 36.54
N VAL A 533 -15.06 -58.87 36.48
CA VAL A 533 -13.92 -58.84 37.38
C VAL A 533 -14.37 -58.73 38.83
N VAL A 534 -15.29 -57.81 39.15
CA VAL A 534 -15.82 -57.65 40.51
C VAL A 534 -16.57 -58.89 40.93
N TRP A 535 -17.39 -59.50 40.05
CA TRP A 535 -18.08 -60.78 40.36
C TRP A 535 -17.09 -61.88 40.66
N ILE A 536 -16.00 -62.05 39.89
CA ILE A 536 -14.96 -63.06 40.16
C ILE A 536 -14.32 -62.86 41.55
N LEU A 537 -14.06 -61.61 41.92
CA LEU A 537 -13.40 -61.26 43.19
C LEU A 537 -14.32 -61.38 44.40
N GLU A 538 -15.63 -61.13 44.26
CA GLU A 538 -16.63 -61.10 45.32
C GLU A 538 -17.39 -62.40 45.45
N HIS A 539 -17.53 -63.18 44.37
CA HIS A 539 -18.40 -64.42 44.36
C HIS A 539 -18.13 -65.43 45.50
N ARG A 540 -16.88 -65.55 45.96
CA ARG A 540 -16.49 -66.49 47.05
C ARG A 540 -16.64 -65.91 48.45
N ILE A 541 -16.65 -64.62 48.60
CA ILE A 541 -16.54 -63.94 49.89
C ILE A 541 -17.88 -63.27 50.27
N ASN A 542 -18.63 -62.81 49.29
CA ASN A 542 -19.86 -62.03 49.51
C ASN A 542 -21.09 -62.80 49.14
N ASP A 543 -22.01 -62.96 50.11
CA ASP A 543 -23.26 -63.71 49.91
C ASP A 543 -24.22 -62.98 48.91
N GLU A 544 -24.17 -61.72 48.71
CA GLU A 544 -24.97 -60.98 47.76
C GLU A 544 -24.65 -61.36 46.26
N PHE A 545 -23.47 -61.88 46.01
CA PHE A 545 -23.02 -62.35 44.70
C PHE A 545 -23.12 -63.87 44.54
N ARG A 546 -23.68 -64.57 45.52
CA ARG A 546 -23.96 -66.00 45.47
C ARG A 546 -25.47 -66.26 45.08
N GLY A 547 -25.74 -67.42 44.50
CA GLY A 547 -27.07 -67.82 44.11
C GLY A 547 -27.10 -68.62 42.82
N PRO A 548 -28.25 -68.90 42.27
CA PRO A 548 -28.38 -69.64 41.00
C PRO A 548 -27.83 -68.80 39.87
N PRO A 549 -27.27 -69.39 38.80
CA PRO A 549 -26.49 -68.68 37.77
C PRO A 549 -27.22 -67.46 37.16
N ARG A 550 -28.49 -67.53 37.03
CA ARG A 550 -29.29 -66.38 36.51
C ARG A 550 -29.31 -65.23 37.47
N GLN A 551 -29.35 -65.41 38.78
CA GLN A 551 -29.32 -64.33 39.75
C GLN A 551 -27.96 -63.72 39.82
N GLN A 552 -26.88 -64.50 39.71
CA GLN A 552 -25.50 -63.95 39.68
C GLN A 552 -25.26 -63.03 38.50
N VAL A 553 -25.71 -63.35 37.29
CA VAL A 553 -25.62 -62.50 36.09
C VAL A 553 -26.44 -61.22 36.27
N ILE A 554 -27.63 -61.30 36.81
CA ILE A 554 -28.48 -60.15 37.07
C ILE A 554 -27.84 -59.26 38.11
N THR A 555 -27.28 -59.76 39.21
CA THR A 555 -26.56 -59.00 40.24
C THR A 555 -25.34 -58.32 39.67
N MET A 556 -24.54 -59.02 38.83
CA MET A 556 -23.37 -58.48 38.14
C MET A 556 -23.74 -57.31 37.25
N LEU A 557 -24.76 -57.49 36.39
CA LEU A 557 -25.21 -56.40 35.50
C LEU A 557 -25.83 -55.24 36.28
N TRP A 558 -26.54 -55.53 37.32
CA TRP A 558 -27.17 -54.53 38.19
C TRP A 558 -26.11 -53.74 38.92
N PHE A 559 -25.09 -54.39 39.45
CA PHE A 559 -23.92 -53.76 40.11
C PHE A 559 -23.18 -52.84 39.14
N SER A 560 -22.87 -53.32 37.94
CA SER A 560 -22.19 -52.51 36.91
C SER A 560 -23.03 -51.28 36.52
N LEU A 561 -24.36 -51.46 36.37
CA LEU A 561 -25.25 -50.36 36.03
C LEU A 561 -25.41 -49.36 37.19
N SER A 562 -25.53 -49.83 38.45
CA SER A 562 -25.64 -48.95 39.60
C SER A 562 -24.38 -48.11 39.85
N THR A 563 -23.19 -48.59 39.52
CA THR A 563 -21.94 -47.83 39.62
C THR A 563 -21.88 -46.66 38.64
N TRP A 564 -22.51 -46.74 37.48
CA TRP A 564 -22.63 -45.64 36.54
C TRP A 564 -23.34 -44.40 37.13
N PHE A 565 -24.37 -44.66 37.93
CA PHE A 565 -25.21 -43.63 38.54
C PHE A 565 -24.75 -43.29 39.97
N PHE A 566 -23.55 -43.78 40.40
CA PHE A 566 -23.06 -43.65 41.78
C PHE A 566 -24.01 -44.15 42.85
N ALA A 567 -24.97 -44.99 42.48
CA ALA A 567 -25.95 -45.57 43.39
C ALA A 567 -25.48 -46.96 43.90
N HIS A 568 -24.53 -46.95 44.85
CA HIS A 568 -23.98 -48.18 45.43
C HIS A 568 -25.00 -48.79 46.35
N ARG A 569 -25.62 -49.89 45.92
CA ARG A 569 -26.59 -50.65 46.69
C ARG A 569 -26.01 -51.94 47.29
N GLU A 570 -25.09 -52.55 46.59
CA GLU A 570 -24.37 -53.75 47.00
C GLU A 570 -23.02 -53.39 47.62
N SER A 571 -22.65 -53.96 48.74
CA SER A 571 -21.37 -53.71 49.44
C SER A 571 -20.28 -54.65 48.94
N THR A 572 -19.12 -54.14 48.53
CA THR A 572 -17.95 -54.93 48.22
C THR A 572 -17.14 -55.26 49.48
N MET A 573 -16.82 -56.52 49.71
CA MET A 573 -16.10 -56.98 50.92
C MET A 573 -14.58 -57.19 50.62
N SER A 574 -14.23 -57.56 49.40
CA SER A 574 -12.89 -57.84 48.99
C SER A 574 -12.05 -56.54 48.84
N THR A 575 -10.82 -56.52 49.36
CA THR A 575 -9.91 -55.39 49.24
C THR A 575 -9.52 -55.09 47.80
N LEU A 576 -9.31 -56.13 46.98
CA LEU A 576 -9.00 -56.01 45.56
C LEU A 576 -10.25 -55.55 44.79
N GLY A 577 -11.44 -56.01 45.16
CA GLY A 577 -12.70 -55.55 44.58
C GLY A 577 -12.92 -54.02 44.81
N ARG A 578 -12.60 -53.55 46.01
CA ARG A 578 -12.63 -52.11 46.35
C ARG A 578 -11.64 -51.29 45.56
N PHE A 579 -10.43 -51.83 45.36
CA PHE A 579 -9.40 -51.13 44.56
C PHE A 579 -9.82 -51.00 43.09
N VAL A 580 -10.32 -52.08 42.49
CA VAL A 580 -10.85 -52.04 41.12
C VAL A 580 -12.05 -51.09 41.03
N LEU A 581 -12.92 -51.10 42.04
CA LEU A 581 -14.08 -50.20 42.06
C LEU A 581 -13.65 -48.74 42.15
N ILE A 582 -12.68 -48.37 42.94
CA ILE A 582 -12.18 -47.00 43.06
C ILE A 582 -11.64 -46.47 41.67
N ILE A 583 -10.80 -47.28 41.00
CA ILE A 583 -10.31 -46.96 39.68
C ILE A 583 -11.46 -46.80 38.67
N TRP A 584 -12.41 -47.74 38.72
CA TRP A 584 -13.55 -47.69 37.86
C TRP A 584 -14.44 -46.46 38.10
N LEU A 585 -14.71 -46.10 39.34
CA LEU A 585 -15.43 -44.88 39.67
C LEU A 585 -14.72 -43.61 39.18
N PHE A 586 -13.41 -43.59 39.24
CA PHE A 586 -12.64 -42.49 38.70
C PHE A 586 -12.78 -42.36 37.16
N VAL A 587 -12.74 -43.51 36.45
CA VAL A 587 -12.96 -43.54 35.00
C VAL A 587 -14.41 -43.11 34.68
N VAL A 588 -15.41 -43.59 35.41
CA VAL A 588 -16.81 -43.22 35.23
C VAL A 588 -17.03 -41.73 35.49
N LEU A 589 -16.35 -41.16 36.50
CA LEU A 589 -16.39 -39.74 36.79
C LEU A 589 -15.86 -38.90 35.60
N ILE A 590 -14.75 -39.29 35.00
CA ILE A 590 -14.19 -38.61 33.82
C ILE A 590 -15.15 -38.73 32.63
N ILE A 591 -15.68 -39.93 32.36
CA ILE A 591 -16.60 -40.15 31.24
C ILE A 591 -17.89 -39.32 31.43
N ASN A 592 -18.45 -39.30 32.64
CA ASN A 592 -19.68 -38.54 32.93
C ASN A 592 -19.44 -37.02 32.83
N SER A 593 -18.32 -36.52 33.36
CA SER A 593 -17.96 -35.12 33.27
C SER A 593 -17.72 -34.72 31.81
N SER A 594 -17.03 -35.53 31.02
CA SER A 594 -16.78 -35.30 29.58
C SER A 594 -18.09 -35.34 28.77
N TYR A 595 -18.98 -36.26 29.08
CA TYR A 595 -20.32 -36.35 28.46
C TYR A 595 -21.14 -35.08 28.75
N THR A 596 -21.18 -34.64 30.00
CA THR A 596 -21.92 -33.44 30.42
C THR A 596 -21.36 -32.19 29.75
N ALA A 597 -20.00 -32.02 29.74
CA ALA A 597 -19.35 -30.90 29.10
C ALA A 597 -19.60 -30.88 27.58
N SER A 598 -19.47 -32.01 26.91
CA SER A 598 -19.72 -32.13 25.47
C SER A 598 -21.20 -31.91 25.12
N LEU A 599 -22.13 -32.47 25.89
CA LEU A 599 -23.57 -32.26 25.69
C LEU A 599 -23.95 -30.79 25.89
N THR A 600 -23.43 -30.15 26.92
CA THR A 600 -23.62 -28.71 27.17
C THR A 600 -23.10 -27.88 26.00
N SER A 601 -21.87 -28.15 25.52
CA SER A 601 -21.29 -27.46 24.36
C SER A 601 -22.15 -27.62 23.09
N ILE A 602 -22.63 -28.85 22.81
CA ILE A 602 -23.48 -29.14 21.64
C ILE A 602 -24.87 -28.47 21.73
N LEU A 603 -25.43 -28.35 22.92
CA LEU A 603 -26.73 -27.71 23.13
C LEU A 603 -26.65 -26.19 23.23
N THR A 604 -25.50 -25.64 23.70
CA THR A 604 -25.29 -24.19 23.86
C THR A 604 -24.85 -23.54 22.55
N VAL A 605 -24.00 -24.21 21.75
CA VAL A 605 -23.54 -23.68 20.46
C VAL A 605 -24.62 -23.93 19.41
N GLN A 606 -25.36 -22.91 19.08
CA GLN A 606 -26.25 -22.91 17.92
C GLN A 606 -25.41 -23.18 16.67
N GLN A 607 -25.50 -24.38 16.12
CA GLN A 607 -24.89 -24.71 14.84
C GLN A 607 -25.72 -24.09 13.72
N LEU A 608 -25.36 -22.82 13.41
CA LEU A 608 -25.75 -22.15 12.18
C LEU A 608 -25.15 -22.92 11.01
N SER A 609 -25.94 -23.62 10.24
CA SER A 609 -25.46 -24.33 9.06
C SER A 609 -26.04 -23.75 7.79
N SER A 610 -25.17 -23.24 6.91
CA SER A 610 -25.49 -22.98 5.51
C SER A 610 -25.10 -24.20 4.68
N PRO A 611 -25.86 -24.56 3.64
CA PRO A 611 -25.42 -25.56 2.66
C PRO A 611 -24.15 -25.14 1.92
N ILE A 612 -23.86 -23.85 1.89
CA ILE A 612 -22.68 -23.24 1.24
C ILE A 612 -21.62 -23.03 2.32
N LYS A 613 -20.41 -23.53 2.10
CA LYS A 613 -19.28 -23.42 3.04
C LYS A 613 -18.25 -22.34 2.68
N GLY A 614 -18.51 -21.58 1.63
CA GLY A 614 -17.63 -20.54 1.11
C GLY A 614 -17.60 -20.50 -0.42
N ILE A 615 -16.70 -19.69 -0.97
CA ILE A 615 -16.64 -19.42 -2.43
C ILE A 615 -16.41 -20.71 -3.25
N GLN A 616 -15.54 -21.60 -2.79
CA GLN A 616 -15.24 -22.83 -3.54
C GLN A 616 -16.51 -23.73 -3.68
N SER A 617 -17.27 -23.88 -2.61
CA SER A 617 -18.51 -24.64 -2.65
C SER A 617 -19.58 -23.98 -3.52
N LEU A 618 -19.57 -22.62 -3.58
CA LEU A 618 -20.50 -21.84 -4.40
C LEU A 618 -20.15 -21.91 -5.89
N VAL A 619 -18.87 -21.90 -6.24
CA VAL A 619 -18.41 -22.05 -7.63
C VAL A 619 -18.71 -23.45 -8.16
N LEU A 620 -18.50 -24.48 -7.33
CA LEU A 620 -18.78 -25.90 -7.69
C LEU A 620 -20.27 -26.22 -7.76
N SER A 621 -21.14 -25.47 -7.06
CA SER A 621 -22.56 -25.59 -7.19
C SER A 621 -23.05 -25.00 -8.53
N ASN A 622 -24.13 -25.49 -9.09
CA ASN A 622 -24.76 -24.90 -10.28
C ASN A 622 -25.80 -23.83 -9.96
N ASP A 623 -25.86 -23.39 -8.71
CA ASP A 623 -26.87 -22.48 -8.23
C ASP A 623 -26.61 -21.03 -8.71
N PRO A 624 -27.64 -20.18 -8.85
CA PRO A 624 -27.49 -18.78 -9.18
C PRO A 624 -26.84 -18.01 -8.03
N ILE A 625 -25.91 -17.09 -8.41
CA ILE A 625 -25.12 -16.26 -7.51
C ILE A 625 -25.54 -14.81 -7.69
N GLY A 626 -25.95 -14.16 -6.61
CA GLY A 626 -26.24 -12.73 -6.63
C GLY A 626 -24.97 -11.89 -6.50
N TYR A 627 -24.93 -10.77 -7.18
CA TYR A 627 -23.90 -9.75 -7.01
C TYR A 627 -24.54 -8.35 -7.14
N ARG A 628 -23.90 -7.34 -6.57
CA ARG A 628 -24.40 -5.97 -6.65
C ARG A 628 -24.08 -5.36 -8.00
N GLU A 629 -25.09 -4.77 -8.65
CA GLU A 629 -24.96 -4.08 -9.91
C GLU A 629 -23.91 -2.94 -9.86
N GLY A 630 -23.13 -2.75 -10.92
CA GLY A 630 -22.07 -1.75 -11.00
C GLY A 630 -20.79 -2.09 -10.22
N SER A 631 -20.74 -3.26 -9.57
CA SER A 631 -19.57 -3.75 -8.83
C SER A 631 -18.61 -4.51 -9.75
N PHE A 632 -17.31 -4.51 -9.42
CA PHE A 632 -16.30 -5.33 -10.10
C PHE A 632 -16.47 -6.84 -9.83
N VAL A 633 -17.37 -7.21 -8.94
CA VAL A 633 -17.65 -8.61 -8.56
C VAL A 633 -18.02 -9.46 -9.76
N TYR A 634 -18.80 -8.91 -10.71
CA TYR A 634 -19.15 -9.60 -11.94
C TYR A 634 -17.90 -10.03 -12.73
N ASP A 635 -17.00 -9.07 -12.99
CA ASP A 635 -15.78 -9.34 -13.73
C ASP A 635 -14.91 -10.38 -13.01
N TYR A 636 -14.81 -10.27 -11.68
CA TYR A 636 -14.06 -11.21 -10.87
C TYR A 636 -14.64 -12.64 -10.91
N LEU A 637 -15.95 -12.79 -10.70
CA LEU A 637 -16.59 -14.09 -10.74
C LEU A 637 -16.56 -14.73 -12.12
N HIS A 638 -16.75 -13.93 -13.19
CA HIS A 638 -16.78 -14.43 -14.56
C HIS A 638 -15.38 -14.69 -15.12
N LYS A 639 -14.45 -13.73 -15.00
CA LYS A 639 -13.14 -13.79 -15.65
C LYS A 639 -12.11 -14.58 -14.82
N GLU A 640 -12.09 -14.40 -13.50
CA GLU A 640 -11.09 -15.02 -12.63
C GLU A 640 -11.53 -16.38 -12.10
N LEU A 641 -12.80 -16.53 -11.71
CA LEU A 641 -13.33 -17.78 -11.18
C LEU A 641 -14.08 -18.65 -12.21
N GLY A 642 -14.22 -18.17 -13.46
CA GLY A 642 -14.83 -18.95 -14.55
C GLY A 642 -16.31 -19.25 -14.38
N VAL A 643 -17.05 -18.48 -13.57
CA VAL A 643 -18.48 -18.70 -13.36
C VAL A 643 -19.25 -18.26 -14.61
N ALA A 644 -20.15 -19.11 -15.09
CA ALA A 644 -20.97 -18.82 -16.26
C ALA A 644 -21.85 -17.58 -16.04
N ALA A 645 -21.88 -16.66 -17.03
CA ALA A 645 -22.66 -15.43 -16.94
C ALA A 645 -24.16 -15.66 -16.66
N SER A 646 -24.73 -16.77 -17.14
CA SER A 646 -26.12 -17.16 -16.90
C SER A 646 -26.46 -17.44 -15.44
N ARG A 647 -25.46 -17.70 -14.60
CA ARG A 647 -25.63 -17.94 -13.16
C ARG A 647 -25.52 -16.66 -12.33
N LEU A 648 -25.02 -15.58 -12.92
CA LEU A 648 -24.76 -14.31 -12.25
C LEU A 648 -26.00 -13.41 -12.32
N VAL A 649 -26.60 -13.12 -11.17
CA VAL A 649 -27.81 -12.31 -11.05
C VAL A 649 -27.43 -10.95 -10.47
N ALA A 650 -27.63 -9.88 -11.26
CA ALA A 650 -27.43 -8.51 -10.81
C ALA A 650 -28.55 -8.10 -9.86
N LEU A 651 -28.20 -7.55 -8.70
CA LEU A 651 -29.13 -7.07 -7.69
C LEU A 651 -28.94 -5.56 -7.52
N LYS A 652 -30.02 -4.82 -7.61
CA LYS A 652 -29.98 -3.34 -7.66
C LYS A 652 -30.06 -2.71 -6.28
N SER A 653 -30.77 -3.36 -5.34
CA SER A 653 -31.03 -2.77 -4.03
C SER A 653 -30.80 -3.78 -2.89
N GLU A 654 -30.61 -3.22 -1.70
CA GLU A 654 -30.45 -3.99 -0.46
C GLU A 654 -31.69 -4.86 -0.14
N ASN A 655 -32.89 -4.34 -0.42
CA ASN A 655 -34.14 -5.08 -0.21
C ASN A 655 -34.30 -6.21 -1.21
N GLU A 656 -33.98 -5.97 -2.48
CA GLU A 656 -33.97 -7.00 -3.53
C GLU A 656 -32.96 -8.11 -3.20
N SER A 657 -31.79 -7.77 -2.66
CA SER A 657 -30.78 -8.71 -2.20
C SER A 657 -31.31 -9.61 -1.08
N ALA A 658 -32.01 -9.04 -0.09
CA ALA A 658 -32.61 -9.79 1.00
C ALA A 658 -33.75 -10.70 0.52
N GLU A 659 -34.60 -10.19 -0.36
CA GLU A 659 -35.71 -10.96 -0.92
C GLU A 659 -35.21 -12.12 -1.78
N SER A 660 -34.22 -11.88 -2.63
CA SER A 660 -33.63 -12.91 -3.50
C SER A 660 -32.96 -14.03 -2.69
N LEU A 661 -32.26 -13.70 -1.59
CA LEU A 661 -31.72 -14.71 -0.66
C LEU A 661 -32.82 -15.49 0.07
N ARG A 662 -33.94 -14.85 0.44
CA ARG A 662 -35.06 -15.50 1.10
C ARG A 662 -35.80 -16.48 0.18
N LYS A 663 -35.98 -16.12 -1.10
CA LYS A 663 -36.58 -16.97 -2.13
C LYS A 663 -35.73 -18.21 -2.39
N GLY A 664 -34.42 -18.05 -2.39
CA GLY A 664 -33.49 -19.15 -2.63
C GLY A 664 -33.49 -19.67 -4.07
N PRO A 665 -32.53 -20.54 -4.44
CA PRO A 665 -32.33 -20.97 -5.82
C PRO A 665 -33.48 -21.73 -6.46
N LYS A 666 -34.28 -22.41 -5.66
CA LYS A 666 -35.43 -23.22 -6.15
C LYS A 666 -36.64 -22.38 -6.54
N ASN A 667 -36.77 -21.16 -6.00
CA ASN A 667 -37.94 -20.32 -6.18
C ASN A 667 -37.60 -19.03 -6.98
N GLY A 668 -36.55 -19.08 -7.84
CA GLY A 668 -36.16 -17.97 -8.67
C GLY A 668 -35.33 -16.88 -7.95
N GLY A 669 -34.80 -17.17 -6.78
CA GLY A 669 -33.86 -16.35 -6.06
C GLY A 669 -32.39 -16.84 -6.23
N VAL A 670 -31.49 -16.39 -5.37
CA VAL A 670 -30.07 -16.74 -5.38
C VAL A 670 -29.69 -17.62 -4.19
N ALA A 671 -28.68 -18.46 -4.38
CA ALA A 671 -28.18 -19.32 -3.31
C ALA A 671 -27.32 -18.56 -2.31
N ALA A 672 -26.54 -17.61 -2.80
CA ALA A 672 -25.70 -16.72 -2.01
C ALA A 672 -25.46 -15.41 -2.78
N ILE A 673 -25.04 -14.40 -2.06
CA ILE A 673 -24.58 -13.13 -2.63
C ILE A 673 -23.09 -13.01 -2.37
N VAL A 674 -22.36 -12.53 -3.38
CA VAL A 674 -20.96 -12.17 -3.28
C VAL A 674 -20.86 -10.66 -3.37
N ASP A 675 -20.34 -10.02 -2.32
CA ASP A 675 -20.12 -8.58 -2.30
C ASP A 675 -18.94 -8.22 -1.40
N LYS A 676 -18.58 -6.95 -1.40
CA LYS A 676 -17.52 -6.37 -0.57
C LYS A 676 -17.91 -6.45 0.91
N LYS A 677 -16.98 -6.85 1.75
CA LYS A 677 -17.19 -7.04 3.20
C LYS A 677 -17.84 -5.83 3.88
N ALA A 678 -17.41 -4.61 3.57
CA ALA A 678 -17.97 -3.40 4.17
C ALA A 678 -19.47 -3.21 3.90
N TYR A 679 -19.95 -3.56 2.70
CA TYR A 679 -21.37 -3.53 2.37
C TYR A 679 -22.13 -4.65 3.04
N VAL A 680 -21.52 -5.81 3.12
CA VAL A 680 -22.10 -6.97 3.80
C VAL A 680 -22.25 -6.71 5.30
N GLU A 681 -21.29 -6.08 5.94
CA GLU A 681 -21.39 -5.70 7.35
C GLU A 681 -22.58 -4.75 7.60
N LEU A 682 -22.78 -3.75 6.73
CA LEU A 682 -23.96 -2.89 6.80
C LEU A 682 -25.26 -3.65 6.53
N PHE A 683 -25.30 -4.52 5.53
CA PHE A 683 -26.44 -5.36 5.22
C PHE A 683 -26.83 -6.26 6.39
N LEU A 684 -25.85 -6.86 7.05
CA LEU A 684 -26.07 -7.74 8.20
C LEU A 684 -26.39 -6.96 9.48
N SER A 685 -26.05 -5.69 9.58
CA SER A 685 -26.35 -4.87 10.77
C SER A 685 -27.85 -4.73 11.05
N THR A 686 -28.68 -4.83 10.00
CA THR A 686 -30.13 -4.70 10.06
C THR A 686 -30.86 -6.02 9.85
N ARG A 687 -30.16 -7.09 9.46
CA ARG A 687 -30.77 -8.38 9.04
C ARG A 687 -30.04 -9.57 9.62
N CYS A 688 -30.62 -10.16 10.68
CA CYS A 688 -30.02 -11.25 11.44
C CYS A 688 -30.28 -12.66 10.83
N ASP A 689 -31.07 -12.75 9.77
CA ASP A 689 -31.42 -14.01 9.07
C ASP A 689 -30.35 -14.45 8.03
N PHE A 690 -29.30 -13.67 7.89
CA PHE A 690 -28.17 -13.96 7.00
C PHE A 690 -26.84 -13.92 7.76
N SER A 691 -25.82 -14.58 7.23
CA SER A 691 -24.45 -14.48 7.75
C SER A 691 -23.40 -14.64 6.65
N ILE A 692 -22.19 -14.17 6.94
CA ILE A 692 -21.01 -14.44 6.14
C ILE A 692 -20.66 -15.91 6.26
N VAL A 693 -20.44 -16.57 5.12
CA VAL A 693 -20.11 -17.98 5.04
C VAL A 693 -18.72 -18.14 4.43
N GLY A 694 -17.84 -18.78 5.16
CA GLY A 694 -16.42 -18.90 4.79
C GLY A 694 -15.60 -17.68 5.18
N GLN A 695 -14.39 -17.61 4.66
CA GLN A 695 -13.47 -16.50 4.90
C GLN A 695 -13.51 -15.51 3.74
N GLU A 696 -13.04 -14.31 3.99
CA GLU A 696 -12.75 -13.31 2.97
C GLU A 696 -11.71 -13.87 1.99
N PHE A 697 -12.03 -13.86 0.69
CA PHE A 697 -11.24 -14.56 -0.33
C PHE A 697 -10.48 -13.61 -1.29
N THR A 698 -10.68 -12.30 -1.17
CA THR A 698 -9.84 -11.28 -1.81
C THR A 698 -9.43 -10.23 -0.79
N LYS A 699 -8.28 -9.58 -1.02
CA LYS A 699 -7.81 -8.50 -0.16
C LYS A 699 -7.73 -7.20 -0.97
N ASN A 700 -8.90 -6.66 -1.29
CA ASN A 700 -8.99 -5.38 -1.97
C ASN A 700 -9.24 -4.27 -0.94
N GLY A 701 -8.66 -3.09 -1.18
CA GLY A 701 -8.93 -1.89 -0.41
C GLY A 701 -9.72 -0.86 -1.20
N TRP A 702 -10.31 0.10 -0.51
CA TRP A 702 -10.91 1.29 -1.10
C TRP A 702 -9.91 2.44 -1.08
N GLY A 703 -9.69 3.06 -2.23
CA GLY A 703 -8.81 4.22 -2.37
C GLY A 703 -9.45 5.29 -3.24
N PHE A 704 -8.98 6.52 -3.11
CA PHE A 704 -9.32 7.60 -4.03
C PHE A 704 -8.47 7.50 -5.27
N ALA A 705 -9.04 7.79 -6.43
CA ALA A 705 -8.36 7.68 -7.71
C ALA A 705 -8.01 9.06 -8.29
N PHE A 706 -6.80 9.15 -8.83
CA PHE A 706 -6.24 10.33 -9.47
C PHE A 706 -5.70 9.98 -10.86
N PRO A 707 -5.52 10.96 -11.75
CA PRO A 707 -4.82 10.71 -13.02
C PRO A 707 -3.43 10.09 -12.78
N ARG A 708 -2.92 9.38 -13.78
CA ARG A 708 -1.57 8.81 -13.74
C ARG A 708 -0.52 9.90 -13.46
N ASP A 709 0.48 9.54 -12.70
CA ASP A 709 1.58 10.41 -12.28
C ASP A 709 1.15 11.65 -11.46
N SER A 710 -0.03 11.57 -10.82
CA SER A 710 -0.53 12.61 -9.94
C SER A 710 0.20 12.58 -8.59
N GLN A 711 0.92 13.65 -8.30
CA GLN A 711 1.58 13.80 -7.00
C GLN A 711 0.57 13.98 -5.85
N LEU A 712 -0.64 14.46 -6.15
CA LEU A 712 -1.72 14.57 -5.16
C LEU A 712 -2.13 13.21 -4.59
N ALA A 713 -2.00 12.12 -5.36
CA ALA A 713 -2.24 10.76 -4.87
C ALA A 713 -1.29 10.37 -3.73
N ALA A 714 -0.02 10.77 -3.82
CA ALA A 714 0.97 10.51 -2.78
C ALA A 714 0.67 11.29 -1.49
N ASP A 715 0.29 12.57 -1.62
CA ASP A 715 -0.02 13.40 -0.46
C ASP A 715 -1.31 12.98 0.23
N MET A 716 -2.33 12.68 -0.54
CA MET A 716 -3.57 12.14 0.00
C MET A 716 -3.32 10.78 0.68
N SER A 717 -2.37 9.98 0.15
CA SER A 717 -1.94 8.74 0.82
C SER A 717 -1.30 9.02 2.17
N THR A 718 -0.40 10.00 2.25
CA THR A 718 0.23 10.41 3.51
C THR A 718 -0.82 10.93 4.49
N ALA A 719 -1.78 11.74 4.03
CA ALA A 719 -2.87 12.24 4.86
C ALA A 719 -3.76 11.11 5.39
N ILE A 720 -4.08 10.11 4.56
CA ILE A 720 -4.85 8.92 4.98
C ILE A 720 -4.09 8.10 6.04
N LEU A 721 -2.77 7.91 5.86
CA LEU A 721 -1.94 7.23 6.86
C LEU A 721 -1.95 8.00 8.19
N THR A 722 -1.81 9.32 8.15
CA THR A 722 -1.90 10.17 9.34
C THR A 722 -3.26 10.03 10.03
N LEU A 723 -4.37 9.99 9.27
CA LEU A 723 -5.72 9.73 9.82
C LEU A 723 -5.83 8.33 10.44
N SER A 724 -5.10 7.36 9.91
CA SER A 724 -5.08 6.01 10.46
C SER A 724 -4.28 5.95 11.76
N GLU A 725 -3.13 6.60 11.81
CA GLU A 725 -2.22 6.60 12.96
C GLU A 725 -2.77 7.38 14.16
N ASN A 726 -3.46 8.49 13.91
CA ASN A 726 -4.07 9.29 14.98
C ASN A 726 -5.45 8.78 15.44
N GLY A 727 -5.97 7.71 14.81
CA GLY A 727 -7.26 7.10 15.15
C GLY A 727 -8.51 7.79 14.56
N ASP A 728 -8.36 8.88 13.84
CA ASP A 728 -9.50 9.58 13.23
C ASP A 728 -10.22 8.73 12.19
N LEU A 729 -9.48 7.91 11.44
CA LEU A 729 -10.04 6.99 10.47
C LEU A 729 -11.00 5.99 11.13
N GLN A 730 -10.62 5.46 12.29
CA GLN A 730 -11.48 4.56 13.07
C GLN A 730 -12.71 5.30 13.59
N ARG A 731 -12.55 6.52 14.13
CA ARG A 731 -13.67 7.33 14.64
C ARG A 731 -14.69 7.64 13.53
N ILE A 732 -14.25 7.96 12.31
CA ILE A 732 -15.14 8.17 11.17
C ILE A 732 -15.82 6.86 10.78
N SER A 733 -15.11 5.73 10.83
CA SER A 733 -15.68 4.41 10.58
C SER A 733 -16.78 4.06 11.58
N ASP A 734 -16.54 4.30 12.86
CA ASP A 734 -17.52 4.03 13.92
C ASP A 734 -18.77 4.92 13.80
N LYS A 735 -18.59 6.18 13.43
CA LYS A 735 -19.69 7.11 13.18
C LYS A 735 -20.66 6.62 12.10
N TRP A 736 -20.15 6.05 11.02
CA TRP A 736 -20.96 5.74 9.83
C TRP A 736 -21.33 4.27 9.70
N LEU A 737 -20.49 3.36 10.18
CA LEU A 737 -20.58 1.93 9.88
C LEU A 737 -20.92 1.05 11.09
N GLN A 738 -20.82 1.55 12.32
CA GLN A 738 -21.23 0.85 13.53
C GLN A 738 -22.74 1.03 13.79
N LYS A 739 -23.56 0.41 12.99
CA LYS A 739 -24.99 0.24 13.30
C LYS A 739 -25.22 -1.22 13.67
N SER A 740 -25.04 -1.59 14.93
CA SER A 740 -25.36 -2.94 15.40
C SER A 740 -26.78 -3.01 15.98
N ALA A 741 -27.78 -3.17 15.11
CA ALA A 741 -29.11 -3.55 15.57
C ALA A 741 -29.17 -5.03 15.97
N CYS A 742 -28.29 -5.89 15.45
CA CYS A 742 -28.28 -7.33 15.73
C CYS A 742 -27.33 -7.75 16.86
N SER A 743 -26.46 -6.84 17.41
CA SER A 743 -25.45 -7.26 18.39
C SER A 743 -25.75 -6.89 19.85
N SER A 744 -26.74 -6.06 20.15
CA SER A 744 -26.89 -5.52 21.50
C SER A 744 -28.17 -5.93 22.25
N GLN A 745 -29.14 -6.60 21.64
CA GLN A 745 -30.34 -7.02 22.35
C GLN A 745 -30.63 -8.53 22.35
N ASP A 746 -30.04 -9.31 21.45
CA ASP A 746 -30.28 -10.75 21.38
C ASP A 746 -29.07 -11.64 21.69
N THR A 747 -27.90 -11.07 21.95
CA THR A 747 -26.75 -11.75 22.57
C THR A 747 -26.63 -11.49 24.07
N GLN A 748 -27.68 -11.05 24.77
CA GLN A 748 -27.87 -11.71 26.04
C GLN A 748 -28.04 -13.17 25.65
N LEU A 749 -27.11 -13.99 26.04
CA LEU A 749 -27.25 -15.41 26.18
C LEU A 749 -28.66 -15.69 26.70
N ALA A 750 -29.67 -15.59 25.84
CA ALA A 750 -30.91 -16.31 26.02
C ALA A 750 -30.43 -17.75 26.00
N VAL A 751 -30.09 -18.25 27.17
CA VAL A 751 -29.90 -19.66 27.43
C VAL A 751 -31.18 -20.24 26.88
N ASP A 752 -31.12 -20.71 25.64
CA ASP A 752 -32.28 -21.35 25.00
C ASP A 752 -32.73 -22.41 25.97
N LYS A 753 -33.92 -22.20 26.55
CA LYS A 753 -34.50 -23.15 27.45
C LYS A 753 -34.51 -24.48 26.71
N LEU A 754 -33.93 -25.49 27.30
CA LEU A 754 -33.86 -26.84 26.72
C LEU A 754 -35.24 -27.27 26.23
N GLN A 755 -35.40 -27.38 24.93
CA GLN A 755 -36.69 -27.68 24.32
C GLN A 755 -36.92 -29.19 24.35
N LEU A 756 -38.19 -29.60 24.56
CA LEU A 756 -38.63 -30.99 24.55
C LEU A 756 -38.19 -31.73 23.26
N LYS A 757 -38.06 -31.01 22.13
CA LYS A 757 -37.61 -31.56 20.86
C LYS A 757 -36.21 -32.22 20.92
N SER A 758 -35.35 -31.78 21.81
CA SER A 758 -33.98 -32.32 21.97
C SER A 758 -33.95 -33.61 22.79
N PHE A 759 -34.94 -33.87 23.59
CA PHE A 759 -35.03 -35.02 24.53
C PHE A 759 -36.16 -35.97 24.24
N TRP A 760 -36.98 -35.73 23.23
CA TRP A 760 -38.11 -36.58 22.89
C TRP A 760 -37.72 -38.04 22.68
N GLY A 761 -36.55 -38.31 22.07
CA GLY A 761 -36.05 -39.68 21.91
C GLY A 761 -35.76 -40.39 23.23
N LEU A 762 -35.33 -39.69 24.28
CA LEU A 762 -35.09 -40.23 25.60
C LEU A 762 -36.42 -40.66 26.27
N TYR A 763 -37.45 -39.81 26.20
CA TYR A 763 -38.77 -40.10 26.71
C TYR A 763 -39.43 -41.24 25.94
N LEU A 764 -39.18 -41.37 24.64
CA LEU A 764 -39.64 -42.48 23.81
C LEU A 764 -39.06 -43.82 24.31
N ILE A 765 -37.76 -43.88 24.58
CA ILE A 765 -37.08 -45.09 25.08
C ILE A 765 -37.67 -45.52 26.39
N ILE A 766 -37.86 -44.59 27.35
CA ILE A 766 -38.48 -44.88 28.65
C ILE A 766 -39.93 -45.38 28.47
N GLY A 767 -40.71 -44.71 27.61
CA GLY A 767 -42.08 -45.12 27.31
C GLY A 767 -42.17 -46.54 26.77
N ILE A 768 -41.33 -46.89 25.81
CA ILE A 768 -41.25 -48.24 25.24
C ILE A 768 -40.79 -49.25 26.30
N ALA A 769 -39.78 -48.93 27.11
CA ALA A 769 -39.32 -49.84 28.17
C ALA A 769 -40.42 -50.12 29.22
N CYS A 770 -41.15 -49.09 29.64
CA CYS A 770 -42.30 -49.25 30.57
C CYS A 770 -43.38 -50.08 29.94
N LEU A 771 -43.68 -49.83 28.66
CA LEU A 771 -44.75 -50.58 27.97
C LEU A 771 -44.36 -52.04 27.79
N LEU A 772 -43.13 -52.35 27.43
CA LEU A 772 -42.59 -53.72 27.36
C LEU A 772 -42.61 -54.40 28.72
N ALA A 773 -42.25 -53.75 29.81
CA ALA A 773 -42.29 -54.28 31.16
C ALA A 773 -43.71 -54.63 31.58
N LEU A 774 -44.69 -53.78 31.27
CA LEU A 774 -46.09 -54.02 31.53
C LEU A 774 -46.61 -55.21 30.70
N ILE A 775 -46.32 -55.29 29.42
CA ILE A 775 -46.70 -56.38 28.53
C ILE A 775 -46.11 -57.69 29.04
N LEU A 776 -44.83 -57.72 29.42
CA LEU A 776 -44.17 -58.87 29.99
C LEU A 776 -44.85 -59.28 31.33
N TYR A 777 -45.16 -58.34 32.20
CA TYR A 777 -45.82 -58.57 33.47
C TYR A 777 -47.18 -59.17 33.24
N PHE A 778 -48.01 -58.53 32.43
CA PHE A 778 -49.32 -59.04 32.10
C PHE A 778 -49.29 -60.40 31.38
N GLY A 779 -48.33 -60.57 30.42
CA GLY A 779 -48.13 -61.82 29.73
C GLY A 779 -47.78 -62.99 30.68
N LEU A 780 -46.90 -62.74 31.64
CA LEU A 780 -46.54 -63.74 32.66
C LEU A 780 -47.70 -64.01 33.60
N MET A 781 -48.45 -62.98 33.95
CA MET A 781 -49.71 -63.17 34.79
C MET A 781 -50.77 -63.97 34.06
N VAL A 782 -51.03 -63.66 32.78
CA VAL A 782 -51.98 -64.43 31.96
C VAL A 782 -51.50 -65.89 31.80
N LYS A 783 -50.16 -66.07 31.55
CA LYS A 783 -49.62 -67.45 31.48
C LYS A 783 -49.75 -68.22 32.77
N GLN A 784 -49.59 -67.58 33.95
CA GLN A 784 -49.83 -68.21 35.26
C GLN A 784 -51.29 -68.47 35.52
N PHE A 785 -52.20 -67.55 35.12
CA PHE A 785 -53.67 -67.76 35.23
C PHE A 785 -54.10 -68.90 34.34
N MET A 786 -53.67 -69.04 33.09
CA MET A 786 -54.01 -70.18 32.22
C MET A 786 -53.43 -71.49 32.73
N HIS A 787 -52.29 -71.44 33.45
CA HIS A 787 -51.78 -72.68 34.08
C HIS A 787 -52.49 -73.08 35.33
N HIS A 788 -53.18 -72.18 36.04
CA HIS A 788 -53.93 -72.49 37.29
C HIS A 788 -55.41 -72.83 37.05
N TYR A 789 -55.93 -72.39 35.90
CA TYR A 789 -57.28 -72.65 35.47
C TYR A 789 -57.32 -73.26 34.06
N PRO A 790 -57.02 -74.57 33.89
CA PRO A 790 -57.08 -75.22 32.58
C PRO A 790 -58.56 -75.29 32.15
N THR A 791 -58.76 -74.92 30.89
CA THR A 791 -60.10 -74.97 30.27
C THR A 791 -60.52 -76.43 30.04
N GLU A 792 -61.35 -77.01 30.93
CA GLU A 792 -62.18 -78.15 30.57
C GLU A 792 -63.45 -77.57 29.94
N GLY A 793 -63.83 -78.20 28.80
CA GLY A 793 -64.85 -77.70 27.89
C GLY A 793 -66.27 -77.67 28.47
N GLU A 794 -66.98 -76.59 28.10
CA GLU A 794 -68.40 -76.62 27.85
C GLU A 794 -68.82 -75.42 26.99
N GLU A 795 -69.93 -75.61 26.31
CA GLU A 795 -70.43 -74.87 25.14
C GLU A 795 -70.65 -73.34 25.24
N PRO A 796 -70.85 -72.68 24.09
CA PRO A 796 -70.82 -71.20 24.00
C PRO A 796 -72.20 -70.60 24.23
N ASN A 797 -72.34 -69.83 25.30
CA ASN A 797 -73.35 -68.81 25.38
C ASN A 797 -72.70 -67.47 25.78
N GLY A 798 -72.83 -66.54 24.85
CA GLY A 798 -72.01 -65.29 24.74
C GLY A 798 -72.19 -64.27 25.87
N LEU A 799 -71.37 -63.34 25.90
CA LEU A 799 -71.26 -62.06 26.61
C LEU A 799 -71.31 -62.08 28.16
N ALA A 800 -71.95 -62.96 28.84
CA ALA A 800 -71.96 -63.10 30.31
C ALA A 800 -70.62 -63.75 30.81
N THR A 801 -69.98 -64.57 29.97
CA THR A 801 -68.78 -65.35 30.32
C THR A 801 -67.45 -64.49 30.31
N GLN A 802 -67.41 -63.44 29.53
CA GLN A 802 -66.20 -62.56 29.49
C GLN A 802 -66.07 -61.68 30.73
N SER A 803 -67.16 -61.14 31.22
CA SER A 803 -67.22 -60.35 32.48
C SER A 803 -66.86 -61.22 33.71
N SER A 804 -67.35 -62.49 33.78
CA SER A 804 -66.95 -63.40 34.84
C SER A 804 -65.50 -63.83 34.82
N ARG A 805 -64.90 -64.06 33.64
CA ARG A 805 -63.45 -64.36 33.46
C ARG A 805 -62.56 -63.19 33.80
N LEU A 806 -62.98 -61.98 33.54
CA LEU A 806 -62.26 -60.78 33.87
C LEU A 806 -62.28 -60.51 35.38
N GLN A 807 -63.40 -60.78 36.06
CA GLN A 807 -63.51 -60.74 37.53
C GLN A 807 -62.64 -61.79 38.21
N THR A 808 -62.62 -63.02 37.67
CA THR A 808 -61.82 -64.16 38.21
C THR A 808 -60.30 -63.85 37.98
N PHE A 809 -59.98 -63.24 36.88
CA PHE A 809 -58.56 -62.78 36.62
C PHE A 809 -58.18 -61.65 37.58
N LEU A 810 -59.02 -60.68 37.83
CA LEU A 810 -58.72 -59.56 38.75
C LEU A 810 -58.62 -60.12 40.20
N ALA A 811 -59.49 -61.06 40.63
CA ALA A 811 -59.38 -61.74 41.93
C ALA A 811 -58.05 -62.52 42.05
N PHE A 812 -57.64 -63.22 40.99
CA PHE A 812 -56.35 -63.92 40.95
C PHE A 812 -55.15 -62.91 41.03
N VAL A 813 -55.26 -61.76 40.44
CA VAL A 813 -54.25 -60.70 40.54
C VAL A 813 -54.14 -60.19 41.96
N ASP A 814 -55.21 -59.92 42.62
CA ASP A 814 -55.30 -59.48 44.02
C ASP A 814 -54.72 -60.51 44.97
N GLU A 815 -55.10 -61.85 44.81
CA GLU A 815 -54.51 -62.89 45.59
C GLU A 815 -53.02 -63.06 45.48
N LYS A 816 -52.51 -62.93 44.27
CA LYS A 816 -51.06 -62.93 44.00
C LYS A 816 -50.35 -61.70 44.56
N GLU A 817 -50.96 -60.60 44.57
CA GLU A 817 -50.39 -59.38 45.18
C GLU A 817 -50.30 -59.52 46.70
N GLU A 818 -51.30 -60.12 47.33
CA GLU A 818 -51.22 -60.40 48.76
C GLU A 818 -50.22 -61.52 49.08
N GLU A 819 -50.01 -62.51 48.24
CA GLU A 819 -48.97 -63.54 48.41
C GLU A 819 -47.58 -62.94 48.32
N ILE A 820 -47.37 -62.02 47.41
CA ILE A 820 -46.11 -61.26 47.25
C ILE A 820 -45.87 -60.35 48.47
N LYS A 821 -46.89 -59.66 49.00
CA LYS A 821 -46.76 -58.83 50.19
C LYS A 821 -46.47 -59.70 51.42
N ARG A 822 -47.06 -60.92 51.54
CA ARG A 822 -46.71 -61.84 52.63
C ARG A 822 -45.31 -62.38 52.52
N ARG A 823 -44.80 -62.71 51.35
CA ARG A 823 -43.34 -63.08 51.09
C ARG A 823 -42.40 -61.99 51.40
N PHE A 824 -42.72 -60.73 51.08
CA PHE A 824 -41.88 -59.60 51.45
C PHE A 824 -41.82 -59.33 52.94
N LYS A 825 -42.95 -59.45 53.62
CA LYS A 825 -43.08 -59.30 55.06
C LYS A 825 -42.36 -60.42 55.82
N LYS A 826 -42.41 -61.65 55.31
CA LYS A 826 -41.63 -62.76 55.82
C LYS A 826 -40.09 -62.57 55.68
N ARG A 827 -39.65 -62.12 54.59
CA ARG A 827 -38.23 -61.79 54.37
C ARG A 827 -37.75 -60.61 55.24
N GLN A 828 -38.55 -59.65 55.55
CA GLN A 828 -38.22 -58.56 56.50
C GLN A 828 -38.15 -59.08 57.93
N ILE A 829 -38.93 -60.08 58.33
CA ILE A 829 -38.91 -60.68 59.67
C ILE A 829 -37.73 -61.60 59.78
N GLU A 830 -37.34 -62.38 58.78
CA GLU A 830 -36.19 -63.28 58.81
C GLU A 830 -34.85 -62.46 58.75
N GLY A 831 -34.80 -61.23 58.10
CA GLY A 831 -33.68 -60.37 58.15
C GLY A 831 -33.49 -59.59 59.46
N CYS A 832 -34.47 -59.57 60.33
CA CYS A 832 -34.41 -58.92 61.64
C CYS A 832 -34.02 -59.91 62.77
N SER A 833 -34.06 -61.24 62.50
CA SER A 833 -33.76 -62.27 63.51
C SER A 833 -32.29 -62.68 63.60
N THR A 834 -31.45 -62.21 62.74
CA THR A 834 -30.00 -62.52 62.73
C THR A 834 -29.11 -61.37 63.25
N ARG A 835 -29.70 -60.37 63.91
CA ARG A 835 -28.92 -59.32 64.55
C ARG A 835 -29.27 -59.05 66.01
N SER A 836 -29.24 -60.16 66.83
CA SER A 836 -29.36 -60.01 68.27
C SER A 836 -28.55 -61.09 68.93
N SER A 837 -27.30 -60.90 69.20
CA SER A 837 -26.56 -61.44 70.34
C SER A 837 -25.18 -60.84 70.43
N THR A 838 -24.92 -60.43 71.67
CA THR A 838 -23.61 -59.97 72.28
C THR A 838 -23.29 -58.52 72.26
N THR A 839 -23.33 -57.90 73.32
CA THR A 839 -23.25 -57.84 74.71
C THR A 839 -22.84 -56.39 75.11
N THR A 840 -23.62 -55.88 76.09
CA THR A 840 -23.32 -55.01 77.20
C THR A 840 -21.99 -54.25 77.20
N THR A 841 -22.08 -52.95 77.31
CA THR A 841 -21.80 -52.20 78.54
C THR A 841 -22.00 -50.69 78.32
N ASP A 842 -22.47 -50.08 79.29
CA ASP A 842 -23.06 -48.82 79.59
C ASP A 842 -22.00 -47.67 79.76
N PRO A 843 -22.35 -46.50 80.15
CA PRO A 843 -22.45 -45.26 79.37
C PRO A 843 -21.48 -44.21 79.90
N SER A 844 -21.31 -43.15 79.13
CA SER A 844 -21.24 -41.80 79.67
C SER A 844 -20.85 -40.73 78.66
N ASN A 845 -21.70 -39.70 78.59
CA ASN A 845 -21.41 -38.30 78.42
C ASN A 845 -20.41 -37.83 77.39
N ARG A 846 -20.88 -37.13 76.41
CA ARG A 846 -20.61 -35.67 76.29
C ARG A 846 -21.26 -35.06 75.00
N SER A 847 -22.16 -34.15 75.31
CA SER A 847 -22.39 -32.83 74.70
C SER A 847 -21.93 -32.51 73.27
N LEU A 848 -22.91 -32.06 72.47
CA LEU A 848 -22.81 -31.19 71.32
C LEU A 848 -21.87 -29.99 71.56
N PRO A 849 -21.26 -29.42 70.49
CA PRO A 849 -21.66 -28.03 70.24
C PRO A 849 -22.12 -27.78 68.79
N ASN A 850 -23.15 -26.97 68.70
CA ASN A 850 -23.59 -26.15 67.59
C ASN A 850 -22.48 -25.25 67.11
N PHE A 851 -22.36 -25.08 65.81
CA PHE A 851 -21.80 -23.84 65.25
C PHE A 851 -22.74 -23.27 64.17
N PRO A 852 -22.92 -21.94 64.19
CA PRO A 852 -23.92 -21.27 63.40
C PRO A 852 -23.43 -20.85 62.00
N LEU A 853 -24.37 -20.67 61.10
CA LEU A 853 -24.21 -19.86 59.86
C LEU A 853 -23.71 -18.46 60.21
N ASN A 854 -22.70 -18.05 59.49
CA ASN A 854 -22.45 -16.61 59.28
C ASN A 854 -22.11 -16.33 57.79
N SER A 855 -22.94 -15.54 57.19
CA SER A 855 -22.81 -14.84 55.95
C SER A 855 -21.78 -13.71 56.13
N SER A 856 -21.07 -13.43 55.04
CA SER A 856 -20.33 -12.23 54.70
C SER A 856 -18.83 -12.42 54.52
N MET A 857 -18.39 -12.35 53.30
CA MET A 857 -17.26 -11.54 52.83
C MET A 857 -17.11 -11.67 51.30
N ILE A 858 -17.74 -10.71 50.62
CA ILE A 858 -17.29 -10.21 49.34
C ILE A 858 -16.35 -9.08 49.76
N ASP A 859 -15.08 -9.13 49.33
CA ASP A 859 -14.38 -7.96 48.78
C ASP A 859 -12.90 -8.29 48.49
N HIS A 860 -12.46 -7.74 47.37
CA HIS A 860 -11.09 -7.44 46.93
C HIS A 860 -10.17 -8.59 46.48
N MET A 861 -10.04 -8.70 45.20
CA MET A 861 -8.76 -8.91 44.54
C MET A 861 -8.66 -8.03 43.29
N GLU A 862 -7.90 -6.93 43.43
CA GLU A 862 -7.36 -6.13 42.33
C GLU A 862 -6.30 -6.91 41.56
N PHE A 863 -6.35 -6.82 40.22
CA PHE A 863 -5.22 -7.14 39.36
C PHE A 863 -4.52 -5.85 38.91
N PRO A 864 -3.19 -5.78 38.91
CA PRO A 864 -2.46 -4.64 38.37
C PRO A 864 -2.33 -4.72 36.84
N PRO A 865 -2.16 -3.56 36.17
CA PRO A 865 -2.08 -3.47 34.73
C PRO A 865 -0.65 -3.73 34.21
N ALA A 866 -0.57 -4.35 33.05
CA ALA A 866 0.55 -4.25 32.13
C ALA A 866 0.02 -4.07 30.69
#